data_6e6157a75bbfdf6d4f233ebf19dbbcb8
#
_entry.id   6e6157a75bbfdf6d4f233ebf19dbbcb8
#
_cell.length_a   1.000
_cell.length_b   1.000
_cell.length_c   1.000
_cell.angle_alpha   90.00
_cell.angle_beta   90.00
_cell.angle_gamma   90.00
#
_symmetry.space_group_name_H-M   'P 1'
#
loop_
_entity.id
_entity.type
_entity.pdbx_description
1 polymer ?
#
loop_
_entity_poly.entity_id
_entity_poly.type
_entity_poly.pdbx_seq_one_letter_code
_entity_poly.pdbx_strand_id
1 'polypeptide(L)'
;MPRHPQLLRVAIDTGGTFTDCVWVEATGRLRMLKVFSTPADPSQAIVEALRKIDHEGELVLLHGTTVGTNTLLERKGARTALVTTAGFEDAIEIGRQARPKLYDFFFDRVEPLVPKDLRFGIDERTANDGEILSTPSPTDLKSLASRVAAKQPESIAISLLFSFANPKNESALAEALKPLGVPLSISHRILPEFREYERTSTVVINAYLQPVMQQYLENLEQSVAAGPQRLKPALRRASYRSGEPLRHPKSSPAVVTGAPRIFVMQSSGGITAFAAAAREPVRTVLSGPAGGVVGAAASARASGFPRIISFDMGGTSTDVSLIEVAITTASHAEVAGLPVGVPMLDIHTVGAGGGSLARFDAAGVLRVGPESAGADPGPICYGRGTRPTVTDANLLLGRLQPTRFLGGDFTLDLDRTRRITREWLKQQGSALTLEKFAAGVVRVVNATMEKAIRVVSIERGRDPRDFALVAFGGAGGLHACALADALSIPQVIVPALPGALSALGILVSDVVKDYSRTVLLRVSGKVPHARLAQEFAALKKQATQDFHEEAWKGRVHYQRGVDIRYRGQGYELNLPFTRNLLADFQQEHQRRYGYAHPARDVELVTLRLRATLPTKTRVGEMGHVGTGTLARPGRAKLGSLSMPKAPVLFDGKKLATAIYSRDTLKPGKAYSGPAIITEYSATTVIPPGKRFRIDSGRNLIIAVR
;
A
#
# COMPACT_ATOMS: atom_id res chain seq x y z
N MET A 1 41.78 9.76 -12.26
CA MET A 1 41.15 10.11 -11.02
C MET A 1 40.33 8.91 -10.55
N PRO A 2 40.45 8.41 -9.33
CA PRO A 2 39.62 7.34 -8.85
C PRO A 2 38.16 7.84 -8.84
N ARG A 3 37.27 7.15 -9.55
CA ARG A 3 35.82 7.42 -9.50
C ARG A 3 35.35 7.13 -8.07
N HIS A 4 34.83 8.13 -7.37
CA HIS A 4 34.16 7.89 -6.09
C HIS A 4 33.10 6.80 -6.30
N PRO A 5 32.99 5.83 -5.39
CA PRO A 5 31.96 4.79 -5.50
C PRO A 5 30.59 5.48 -5.59
N GLN A 6 29.90 5.19 -6.68
CA GLN A 6 28.64 5.87 -7.00
C GLN A 6 27.52 5.21 -6.20
N LEU A 7 26.81 5.99 -5.36
CA LEU A 7 25.68 5.51 -4.59
C LEU A 7 24.49 5.26 -5.53
N LEU A 8 24.04 4.01 -5.63
CA LEU A 8 22.82 3.64 -6.34
C LEU A 8 21.64 3.50 -5.36
N ARG A 9 20.57 4.22 -5.62
CA ARG A 9 19.28 4.04 -4.93
C ARG A 9 18.34 3.22 -5.80
N VAL A 10 17.91 2.08 -5.29
CA VAL A 10 17.00 1.16 -5.96
C VAL A 10 15.75 1.01 -5.08
N ALA A 11 14.59 1.24 -5.64
CA ALA A 11 13.31 0.95 -4.98
C ALA A 11 12.72 -0.32 -5.56
N ILE A 12 12.26 -1.21 -4.68
CA ILE A 12 11.65 -2.49 -5.05
C ILE A 12 10.33 -2.61 -4.33
N ASP A 13 9.25 -2.80 -5.10
CA ASP A 13 7.93 -3.13 -4.58
C ASP A 13 7.59 -4.58 -4.92
N THR A 14 7.36 -5.39 -3.88
CA THR A 14 7.06 -6.80 -4.03
C THR A 14 5.55 -6.99 -4.04
N GLY A 15 4.97 -7.20 -5.21
CA GLY A 15 3.55 -7.55 -5.38
C GLY A 15 3.31 -9.07 -5.41
N GLY A 16 2.04 -9.48 -5.46
CA GLY A 16 1.67 -10.91 -5.48
C GLY A 16 2.05 -11.65 -6.76
N THR A 17 2.17 -10.96 -7.90
CA THR A 17 2.47 -11.56 -9.21
C THR A 17 3.84 -11.14 -9.74
N PHE A 18 4.14 -9.85 -9.62
CA PHE A 18 5.39 -9.26 -10.07
C PHE A 18 6.05 -8.46 -8.97
N THR A 19 7.37 -8.43 -9.00
CA THR A 19 8.21 -7.56 -8.21
C THR A 19 8.74 -6.47 -9.12
N ASP A 20 8.41 -5.23 -8.79
CA ASP A 20 8.75 -4.03 -9.56
C ASP A 20 9.98 -3.36 -8.98
N CYS A 21 10.98 -3.10 -9.82
CA CYS A 21 12.23 -2.47 -9.44
C CYS A 21 12.42 -1.17 -10.23
N VAL A 22 12.72 -0.08 -9.54
CA VAL A 22 12.91 1.25 -10.14
C VAL A 22 14.17 1.90 -9.56
N TRP A 23 15.01 2.49 -10.43
CA TRP A 23 16.22 3.21 -10.00
C TRP A 23 16.55 4.37 -10.92
N VAL A 24 17.40 5.27 -10.45
CA VAL A 24 17.92 6.39 -11.24
C VAL A 24 19.39 6.14 -11.57
N GLU A 25 19.73 6.13 -12.86
CA GLU A 25 21.12 6.04 -13.31
C GLU A 25 21.89 7.34 -12.99
N ALA A 26 23.22 7.29 -13.06
CA ALA A 26 24.10 8.45 -12.91
C ALA A 26 23.78 9.60 -13.87
N THR A 27 23.20 9.27 -15.01
CA THR A 27 22.74 10.23 -16.03
C THR A 27 21.44 10.96 -15.64
N GLY A 28 20.86 10.64 -14.48
CA GLY A 28 19.52 11.11 -14.08
C GLY A 28 18.36 10.36 -14.74
N ARG A 29 18.67 9.34 -15.57
CA ARG A 29 17.65 8.58 -16.30
C ARG A 29 16.98 7.57 -15.38
N LEU A 30 15.64 7.59 -15.34
CA LEU A 30 14.85 6.62 -14.62
C LEU A 30 14.78 5.29 -15.37
N ARG A 31 15.02 4.18 -14.67
CA ARG A 31 14.95 2.81 -15.18
C ARG A 31 13.97 1.98 -14.39
N MET A 32 13.40 1.01 -15.04
CA MET A 32 12.56 0.00 -14.40
C MET A 32 12.87 -1.41 -14.89
N LEU A 33 12.64 -2.37 -14.02
CA LEU A 33 12.71 -3.79 -14.30
C LEU A 33 11.55 -4.49 -13.58
N LYS A 34 10.98 -5.50 -14.21
CA LYS A 34 9.92 -6.33 -13.66
C LYS A 34 10.38 -7.79 -13.65
N VAL A 35 10.28 -8.45 -12.50
CA VAL A 35 10.56 -9.89 -12.35
C VAL A 35 9.34 -10.58 -11.76
N PHE A 36 9.20 -11.88 -11.99
CA PHE A 36 8.15 -12.65 -11.33
C PHE A 36 8.39 -12.72 -9.83
N SER A 37 7.34 -12.50 -9.05
CA SER A 37 7.41 -12.66 -7.60
C SER A 37 7.59 -14.12 -7.22
N THR A 38 8.28 -14.33 -6.11
CA THR A 38 8.50 -15.62 -5.47
C THR A 38 7.76 -15.65 -4.12
N PRO A 39 6.44 -15.95 -4.09
CA PRO A 39 5.61 -15.78 -2.87
C PRO A 39 6.12 -16.55 -1.66
N ALA A 40 6.76 -17.72 -1.86
CA ALA A 40 7.32 -18.51 -0.77
C ALA A 40 8.56 -17.86 -0.12
N ASP A 41 9.33 -17.07 -0.90
CA ASP A 41 10.48 -16.32 -0.44
C ASP A 41 10.68 -15.08 -1.33
N PRO A 42 10.08 -13.94 -0.97
CA PRO A 42 10.15 -12.71 -1.78
C PRO A 42 11.58 -12.17 -1.95
N SER A 43 12.53 -12.53 -1.07
CA SER A 43 13.92 -12.09 -1.18
C SER A 43 14.61 -12.57 -2.45
N GLN A 44 14.20 -13.73 -2.98
CA GLN A 44 14.76 -14.28 -4.22
C GLN A 44 14.46 -13.42 -5.44
N ALA A 45 13.24 -12.91 -5.57
CA ALA A 45 12.87 -12.00 -6.64
C ALA A 45 13.64 -10.68 -6.55
N ILE A 46 13.88 -10.16 -5.33
CA ILE A 46 14.68 -8.96 -5.09
C ILE A 46 16.13 -9.17 -5.54
N VAL A 47 16.75 -10.27 -5.11
CA VAL A 47 18.14 -10.60 -5.51
C VAL A 47 18.24 -10.81 -7.02
N GLU A 48 17.24 -11.46 -7.63
CA GLU A 48 17.19 -11.63 -9.10
C GLU A 48 17.11 -10.27 -9.81
N ALA A 49 16.29 -9.35 -9.31
CA ALA A 49 16.19 -7.99 -9.86
C ALA A 49 17.52 -7.24 -9.72
N LEU A 50 18.16 -7.27 -8.55
CA LEU A 50 19.44 -6.63 -8.31
C LEU A 50 20.58 -7.18 -9.20
N ARG A 51 20.59 -8.49 -9.48
CA ARG A 51 21.55 -9.12 -10.41
C ARG A 51 21.45 -8.61 -11.84
N LYS A 52 20.29 -8.12 -12.25
CA LYS A 52 20.05 -7.58 -13.59
C LYS A 52 20.40 -6.10 -13.71
N ILE A 53 20.75 -5.44 -12.60
CA ILE A 53 21.18 -4.05 -12.57
C ILE A 53 22.72 -4.04 -12.65
N ASP A 54 23.24 -3.38 -13.67
CA ASP A 54 24.69 -3.17 -13.81
C ASP A 54 25.12 -2.00 -12.94
N HIS A 55 25.74 -2.30 -11.79
CA HIS A 55 26.23 -1.29 -10.84
C HIS A 55 27.42 -1.78 -10.04
N GLU A 56 28.43 -0.93 -9.92
CA GLU A 56 29.59 -1.10 -9.04
C GLU A 56 29.61 0.04 -8.01
N GLY A 57 29.44 -0.27 -6.73
CA GLY A 57 29.48 0.74 -5.67
C GLY A 57 28.54 0.47 -4.50
N GLU A 58 28.23 1.55 -3.75
CA GLU A 58 27.31 1.48 -2.61
C GLU A 58 25.86 1.34 -3.08
N LEU A 59 25.09 0.47 -2.39
CA LEU A 59 23.68 0.22 -2.66
C LEU A 59 22.80 0.70 -1.51
N VAL A 60 21.80 1.51 -1.84
CA VAL A 60 20.67 1.82 -0.97
C VAL A 60 19.43 1.15 -1.55
N LEU A 61 18.91 0.15 -0.83
CA LEU A 61 17.70 -0.56 -1.17
C LEU A 61 16.51 0.04 -0.41
N LEU A 62 15.51 0.49 -1.13
CA LEU A 62 14.23 0.97 -0.60
C LEU A 62 13.18 -0.10 -0.90
N HIS A 63 12.56 -0.68 0.12
CA HIS A 63 11.73 -1.86 -0.06
C HIS A 63 10.29 -1.66 0.41
N GLY A 64 9.33 -1.93 -0.50
CA GLY A 64 7.92 -2.13 -0.19
C GLY A 64 7.63 -3.62 -0.07
N THR A 65 7.04 -4.04 1.04
CA THR A 65 6.81 -5.46 1.32
C THR A 65 5.33 -5.78 1.52
N THR A 66 4.91 -6.92 0.98
CA THR A 66 3.58 -7.51 1.24
C THR A 66 3.60 -8.57 2.34
N VAL A 67 4.79 -8.90 2.89
CA VAL A 67 4.94 -9.99 3.87
C VAL A 67 4.05 -9.79 5.08
N GLY A 68 4.10 -8.60 5.73
CA GLY A 68 3.26 -8.33 6.90
C GLY A 68 1.77 -8.39 6.59
N THR A 69 1.35 -7.84 5.45
CA THR A 69 -0.06 -7.86 5.01
C THR A 69 -0.52 -9.28 4.73
N ASN A 70 0.25 -10.07 3.99
CA ASN A 70 -0.10 -11.46 3.66
C ASN A 70 -0.12 -12.34 4.91
N THR A 71 0.87 -12.21 5.80
CA THR A 71 0.92 -12.93 7.08
C THR A 71 -0.36 -12.71 7.89
N LEU A 72 -0.86 -11.47 7.92
CA LEU A 72 -2.08 -11.11 8.65
C LEU A 72 -3.33 -11.66 7.96
N LEU A 73 -3.44 -11.54 6.64
CA LEU A 73 -4.56 -12.04 5.84
C LEU A 73 -4.67 -13.57 5.85
N GLU A 74 -3.54 -14.26 5.75
CA GLU A 74 -3.46 -15.72 5.73
C GLU A 74 -3.44 -16.37 7.11
N ARG A 75 -3.42 -15.56 8.18
CA ARG A 75 -3.36 -16.02 9.58
C ARG A 75 -2.13 -16.92 9.87
N LYS A 76 -0.97 -16.59 9.27
CA LYS A 76 0.27 -17.38 9.37
C LYS A 76 1.38 -16.68 10.18
N GLY A 77 1.02 -15.88 11.19
CA GLY A 77 1.98 -15.21 12.06
C GLY A 77 2.43 -16.07 13.25
N ALA A 78 3.21 -15.44 14.11
CA ALA A 78 3.80 -16.09 15.27
C ALA A 78 2.77 -16.50 16.33
N ARG A 79 3.05 -17.58 17.07
CA ARG A 79 2.31 -17.96 18.28
C ARG A 79 2.53 -16.88 19.35
N THR A 80 1.56 -16.00 19.50
CA THR A 80 1.67 -14.79 20.33
C THR A 80 0.94 -14.97 21.66
N ALA A 81 1.59 -14.60 22.78
CA ALA A 81 0.92 -14.42 24.07
C ALA A 81 0.54 -12.95 24.28
N LEU A 82 -0.60 -12.72 24.93
CA LEU A 82 -1.03 -11.39 25.39
C LEU A 82 -0.95 -11.34 26.92
N VAL A 83 -0.28 -10.32 27.45
CA VAL A 83 -0.32 -9.97 28.86
C VAL A 83 -1.00 -8.62 29.03
N THR A 84 -2.04 -8.59 29.87
CA THR A 84 -2.86 -7.39 30.11
C THR A 84 -3.22 -7.28 31.60
N THR A 85 -3.87 -6.20 32.01
CA THR A 85 -4.44 -6.02 33.35
C THR A 85 -5.48 -7.11 33.62
N ALA A 86 -5.45 -7.74 34.79
CA ALA A 86 -6.40 -8.79 35.18
C ALA A 86 -7.85 -8.34 35.02
N GLY A 87 -8.67 -9.23 34.42
CA GLY A 87 -10.08 -8.96 34.06
C GLY A 87 -10.26 -8.29 32.68
N PHE A 88 -9.19 -8.01 31.92
CA PHE A 88 -9.23 -7.44 30.56
C PHE A 88 -8.70 -8.41 29.48
N GLU A 89 -8.51 -9.67 29.81
CA GLU A 89 -7.98 -10.70 28.90
C GLU A 89 -8.85 -10.89 27.66
N ASP A 90 -10.17 -10.76 27.83
CA ASP A 90 -11.16 -10.95 26.76
C ASP A 90 -11.51 -9.65 26.00
N ALA A 91 -10.90 -8.51 26.35
CA ALA A 91 -11.16 -7.23 25.67
C ALA A 91 -10.94 -7.30 24.15
N ILE A 92 -9.95 -8.06 23.68
CA ILE A 92 -9.67 -8.26 22.25
C ILE A 92 -10.72 -9.11 21.52
N GLU A 93 -11.46 -9.96 22.26
CA GLU A 93 -12.54 -10.79 21.73
C GLU A 93 -13.89 -10.04 21.77
N ILE A 94 -14.14 -9.32 22.85
CA ILE A 94 -15.35 -8.50 23.02
C ILE A 94 -15.38 -7.37 21.98
N GLY A 95 -14.25 -6.69 21.77
CA GLY A 95 -14.09 -5.59 20.83
C GLY A 95 -15.13 -4.47 21.05
N ARG A 96 -15.49 -3.77 19.98
CA ARG A 96 -16.49 -2.71 20.00
C ARG A 96 -17.93 -3.19 19.95
N GLN A 97 -18.18 -4.49 19.84
CA GLN A 97 -19.50 -5.10 19.68
C GLN A 97 -20.33 -4.53 18.52
N ALA A 98 -19.68 -3.81 17.60
CA ALA A 98 -20.32 -3.29 16.40
C ALA A 98 -20.59 -4.43 15.41
N ARG A 99 -21.83 -4.48 14.91
CA ARG A 99 -22.17 -5.42 13.82
C ARG A 99 -21.73 -4.82 12.49
N PRO A 100 -20.89 -5.51 11.70
CA PRO A 100 -20.45 -5.01 10.39
C PRO A 100 -21.60 -4.90 9.40
N LYS A 101 -22.68 -5.71 9.59
CA LYS A 101 -23.92 -5.68 8.81
C LYS A 101 -25.10 -5.74 9.76
N LEU A 102 -25.89 -4.66 9.81
CA LEU A 102 -27.01 -4.52 10.75
C LEU A 102 -28.08 -5.63 10.64
N TYR A 103 -28.30 -6.14 9.42
CA TYR A 103 -29.34 -7.14 9.10
C TYR A 103 -28.81 -8.53 8.82
N ASP A 104 -27.53 -8.79 9.07
CA ASP A 104 -26.92 -10.11 8.96
C ASP A 104 -26.92 -10.76 10.35
N PHE A 105 -27.83 -11.70 10.58
CA PHE A 105 -27.95 -12.41 11.85
C PHE A 105 -26.96 -13.56 12.00
N PHE A 106 -26.27 -13.92 10.92
CA PHE A 106 -25.33 -15.04 10.84
C PHE A 106 -23.89 -14.59 10.61
N PHE A 107 -23.55 -13.33 10.95
CA PHE A 107 -22.19 -12.87 10.81
C PHE A 107 -21.29 -13.47 11.89
N ASP A 108 -20.15 -14.00 11.47
CA ASP A 108 -19.09 -14.40 12.39
C ASP A 108 -18.22 -13.19 12.75
N ARG A 109 -17.85 -13.10 14.02
CA ARG A 109 -16.86 -12.12 14.47
C ARG A 109 -15.49 -12.53 13.93
N VAL A 110 -14.64 -11.53 13.67
CA VAL A 110 -13.25 -11.79 13.36
C VAL A 110 -12.58 -12.46 14.56
N GLU A 111 -12.06 -13.65 14.34
CA GLU A 111 -11.36 -14.39 15.38
C GLU A 111 -10.11 -13.61 15.85
N PRO A 112 -9.89 -13.45 17.17
CA PRO A 112 -8.68 -12.83 17.69
C PRO A 112 -7.41 -13.55 17.26
N LEU A 113 -6.30 -12.81 17.10
CA LEU A 113 -5.00 -13.40 16.77
C LEU A 113 -4.39 -14.19 17.94
N VAL A 114 -4.81 -13.87 19.16
CA VAL A 114 -4.34 -14.56 20.38
C VAL A 114 -5.48 -15.42 20.92
N PRO A 115 -5.36 -16.74 20.91
CA PRO A 115 -6.36 -17.64 21.47
C PRO A 115 -6.42 -17.49 22.99
N LYS A 116 -7.53 -17.91 23.59
CA LYS A 116 -7.86 -17.68 25.01
C LYS A 116 -6.80 -18.24 25.97
N ASP A 117 -6.22 -19.38 25.65
CA ASP A 117 -5.19 -20.05 26.48
C ASP A 117 -3.81 -19.37 26.44
N LEU A 118 -3.62 -18.35 25.60
CA LEU A 118 -2.43 -17.51 25.50
C LEU A 118 -2.67 -16.07 26.01
N ARG A 119 -3.79 -15.81 26.67
CA ARG A 119 -4.09 -14.52 27.30
C ARG A 119 -3.87 -14.61 28.80
N PHE A 120 -3.09 -13.69 29.35
CA PHE A 120 -2.68 -13.67 30.73
C PHE A 120 -3.02 -12.34 31.39
N GLY A 121 -3.75 -12.38 32.51
CA GLY A 121 -3.95 -11.23 33.37
C GLY A 121 -2.88 -11.13 34.44
N ILE A 122 -2.51 -9.89 34.78
CA ILE A 122 -1.67 -9.56 35.93
C ILE A 122 -2.40 -8.55 36.82
N ASP A 123 -2.36 -8.76 38.12
CA ASP A 123 -2.94 -7.84 39.09
C ASP A 123 -2.06 -6.58 39.21
N GLU A 124 -2.55 -5.50 38.63
CA GLU A 124 -1.97 -4.17 38.63
C GLU A 124 -3.06 -3.13 38.33
N ARG A 125 -2.83 -1.90 38.72
CA ARG A 125 -3.75 -0.83 38.39
C ARG A 125 -3.07 0.49 38.27
N THR A 126 -3.24 1.13 37.12
CA THR A 126 -2.93 2.53 36.85
C THR A 126 -4.23 3.29 36.65
N ALA A 127 -4.40 4.46 37.25
CA ALA A 127 -5.56 5.32 37.06
C ALA A 127 -5.43 6.15 35.77
N ASN A 128 -6.54 6.78 35.36
CA ASN A 128 -6.61 7.56 34.12
C ASN A 128 -5.72 8.82 34.11
N ASP A 129 -5.36 9.34 35.28
CA ASP A 129 -4.44 10.47 35.47
C ASP A 129 -2.96 10.04 35.58
N GLY A 130 -2.70 8.72 35.58
CA GLY A 130 -1.37 8.13 35.70
C GLY A 130 -0.96 7.80 37.13
N GLU A 131 -1.81 7.97 38.14
CA GLU A 131 -1.56 7.48 39.50
C GLU A 131 -1.50 5.94 39.48
N ILE A 132 -0.49 5.37 40.16
CA ILE A 132 -0.36 3.91 40.30
C ILE A 132 -1.06 3.50 41.57
N LEU A 133 -2.20 2.81 41.42
CA LEU A 133 -3.01 2.33 42.54
C LEU A 133 -2.52 0.96 43.03
N SER A 134 -2.01 0.12 42.14
CA SER A 134 -1.42 -1.19 42.47
C SER A 134 -0.27 -1.51 41.54
N THR A 135 0.79 -2.11 42.08
CA THR A 135 1.99 -2.57 41.35
C THR A 135 2.14 -4.05 41.56
N PRO A 136 2.43 -4.85 40.52
CA PRO A 136 2.64 -6.29 40.64
C PRO A 136 3.83 -6.57 41.56
N SER A 137 3.68 -7.54 42.47
CA SER A 137 4.79 -7.96 43.31
C SER A 137 5.85 -8.72 42.51
N PRO A 138 7.11 -8.80 42.98
CA PRO A 138 8.14 -9.64 42.34
C PRO A 138 7.72 -11.11 42.21
N THR A 139 6.92 -11.60 43.15
CA THR A 139 6.40 -12.98 43.15
C THR A 139 5.36 -13.15 42.00
N ASP A 140 4.47 -12.19 41.82
CA ASP A 140 3.47 -12.22 40.76
C ASP A 140 4.12 -12.15 39.37
N LEU A 141 5.12 -11.28 39.21
CA LEU A 141 5.90 -11.16 37.99
C LEU A 141 6.63 -12.48 37.65
N LYS A 142 7.24 -13.12 38.62
CA LYS A 142 7.91 -14.42 38.44
C LYS A 142 6.92 -15.55 38.11
N SER A 143 5.79 -15.61 38.82
CA SER A 143 4.71 -16.58 38.56
C SER A 143 4.15 -16.40 37.15
N LEU A 144 3.87 -15.17 36.74
CA LEU A 144 3.42 -14.86 35.40
C LEU A 144 4.43 -15.29 34.34
N ALA A 145 5.71 -14.94 34.50
CA ALA A 145 6.77 -15.33 33.57
C ALA A 145 6.85 -16.85 33.40
N SER A 146 6.70 -17.61 34.49
CA SER A 146 6.67 -19.07 34.45
C SER A 146 5.45 -19.61 33.69
N ARG A 147 4.25 -19.05 33.93
CA ARG A 147 3.02 -19.42 33.20
C ARG A 147 3.10 -19.13 31.71
N VAL A 148 3.65 -17.99 31.34
CA VAL A 148 3.88 -17.60 29.94
C VAL A 148 4.90 -18.52 29.27
N ALA A 149 6.03 -18.79 29.94
CA ALA A 149 7.07 -19.70 29.45
C ALA A 149 6.56 -21.10 29.17
N ALA A 150 5.68 -21.64 30.04
CA ALA A 150 5.07 -22.98 29.90
C ALA A 150 4.24 -23.10 28.60
N LYS A 151 3.76 -22.00 28.04
CA LYS A 151 3.01 -21.97 26.77
C LYS A 151 3.90 -21.82 25.54
N GLN A 152 5.19 -21.62 25.70
CA GLN A 152 6.18 -21.49 24.60
C GLN A 152 5.74 -20.51 23.50
N PRO A 153 5.42 -19.25 23.81
CA PRO A 153 5.11 -18.26 22.78
C PRO A 153 6.36 -17.90 21.98
N GLU A 154 6.17 -17.55 20.71
CA GLU A 154 7.23 -17.02 19.83
C GLU A 154 7.36 -15.50 19.95
N SER A 155 6.33 -14.82 20.50
CA SER A 155 6.32 -13.39 20.78
C SER A 155 5.33 -13.05 21.89
N ILE A 156 5.50 -11.89 22.54
CA ILE A 156 4.62 -11.45 23.63
C ILE A 156 4.16 -10.02 23.37
N ALA A 157 2.84 -9.81 23.39
CA ALA A 157 2.20 -8.50 23.42
C ALA A 157 1.93 -8.10 24.89
N ILE A 158 2.31 -6.89 25.28
CA ILE A 158 2.06 -6.33 26.62
C ILE A 158 1.19 -5.08 26.44
N SER A 159 0.01 -5.07 27.05
CA SER A 159 -0.93 -3.94 26.96
C SER A 159 -1.72 -3.80 28.27
N LEU A 160 -1.21 -2.94 29.17
CA LEU A 160 -1.84 -2.65 30.44
C LEU A 160 -2.76 -1.42 30.36
N LEU A 161 -3.78 -1.36 31.20
CA LEU A 161 -4.66 -0.21 31.29
C LEU A 161 -3.89 1.06 31.65
N PHE A 162 -4.22 2.15 30.96
CA PHE A 162 -3.61 3.47 31.17
C PHE A 162 -2.07 3.55 31.16
N SER A 163 -1.39 2.53 30.61
CA SER A 163 0.07 2.54 30.44
C SER A 163 0.60 3.71 29.59
N PHE A 164 -0.27 4.32 28.74
CA PHE A 164 0.04 5.55 28.01
C PHE A 164 0.18 6.78 28.92
N ALA A 165 -0.50 6.78 30.08
CA ALA A 165 -0.42 7.85 31.09
C ALA A 165 0.78 7.61 32.04
N ASN A 166 1.01 6.35 32.45
CA ASN A 166 2.17 5.97 33.26
C ASN A 166 2.66 4.57 32.89
N PRO A 167 3.85 4.43 32.25
CA PRO A 167 4.36 3.16 31.75
C PRO A 167 5.09 2.30 32.80
N LYS A 168 5.13 2.69 34.08
CA LYS A 168 5.97 2.04 35.09
C LYS A 168 5.66 0.56 35.29
N ASN A 169 4.38 0.18 35.45
CA ASN A 169 3.98 -1.20 35.62
C ASN A 169 4.26 -2.03 34.35
N GLU A 170 3.98 -1.48 33.17
CA GLU A 170 4.24 -2.16 31.91
C GLU A 170 5.75 -2.32 31.64
N SER A 171 6.59 -1.36 32.06
CA SER A 171 8.03 -1.47 31.97
C SER A 171 8.60 -2.52 32.93
N ALA A 172 8.10 -2.60 34.16
CA ALA A 172 8.49 -3.63 35.12
C ALA A 172 8.13 -5.03 34.61
N LEU A 173 6.96 -5.19 34.03
CA LEU A 173 6.50 -6.42 33.39
C LEU A 173 7.39 -6.81 32.21
N ALA A 174 7.75 -5.87 31.36
CA ALA A 174 8.63 -6.12 30.21
C ALA A 174 10.02 -6.61 30.66
N GLU A 175 10.61 -6.02 31.71
CA GLU A 175 11.89 -6.49 32.26
C GLU A 175 11.77 -7.91 32.87
N ALA A 176 10.64 -8.24 33.51
CA ALA A 176 10.41 -9.59 34.06
C ALA A 176 10.25 -10.66 32.96
N LEU A 177 9.72 -10.32 31.81
CA LEU A 177 9.52 -11.24 30.67
C LEU A 177 10.72 -11.30 29.72
N LYS A 178 11.63 -10.33 29.76
CA LYS A 178 12.83 -10.27 28.90
C LYS A 178 13.71 -11.54 28.94
N PRO A 179 13.89 -12.24 30.10
CA PRO A 179 14.67 -13.48 30.14
C PRO A 179 14.09 -14.64 29.31
N LEU A 180 12.84 -14.56 28.85
CA LEU A 180 12.24 -15.56 27.97
C LEU A 180 12.87 -15.56 26.57
N GLY A 181 13.63 -14.51 26.19
CA GLY A 181 14.37 -14.42 24.94
C GLY A 181 13.53 -14.26 23.67
N VAL A 182 12.22 -14.00 23.81
CA VAL A 182 11.32 -13.76 22.67
C VAL A 182 11.03 -12.27 22.49
N PRO A 183 10.68 -11.80 21.27
CA PRO A 183 10.32 -10.42 21.02
C PRO A 183 9.16 -9.94 21.90
N LEU A 184 9.30 -8.73 22.47
CA LEU A 184 8.28 -8.07 23.29
C LEU A 184 7.72 -6.85 22.56
N SER A 185 6.43 -6.84 22.33
CA SER A 185 5.68 -5.69 21.79
C SER A 185 4.96 -4.99 22.94
N ILE A 186 5.34 -3.74 23.23
CA ILE A 186 4.95 -3.03 24.44
C ILE A 186 4.08 -1.83 24.07
N SER A 187 2.89 -1.71 24.64
CA SER A 187 1.86 -0.76 24.19
C SER A 187 2.28 0.70 24.32
N HIS A 188 2.89 1.11 25.41
CA HIS A 188 3.33 2.50 25.61
C HIS A 188 4.46 2.92 24.66
N ARG A 189 5.14 1.97 23.98
CA ARG A 189 6.17 2.26 22.98
C ARG A 189 5.61 2.30 21.57
N ILE A 190 4.72 1.34 21.24
CA ILE A 190 4.17 1.18 19.88
C ILE A 190 3.05 2.18 19.61
N LEU A 191 2.10 2.31 20.57
CA LEU A 191 0.93 3.17 20.46
C LEU A 191 0.55 3.75 21.83
N PRO A 192 1.19 4.85 22.29
CA PRO A 192 0.90 5.49 23.58
C PRO A 192 -0.40 6.29 23.53
N GLU A 193 -1.49 5.63 23.14
CA GLU A 193 -2.80 6.24 22.95
C GLU A 193 -3.86 5.56 23.83
N PHE A 194 -4.90 6.31 24.20
CA PHE A 194 -6.07 5.76 24.87
C PHE A 194 -6.82 4.81 23.92
N ARG A 195 -7.97 4.24 24.33
CA ARG A 195 -8.74 3.20 23.62
C ARG A 195 -8.08 1.83 23.69
N GLU A 196 -8.37 1.14 24.74
CA GLU A 196 -7.74 -0.13 25.14
C GLU A 196 -7.83 -1.18 24.04
N TYR A 197 -8.98 -1.28 23.36
CA TYR A 197 -9.19 -2.30 22.33
C TYR A 197 -8.27 -2.07 21.12
N GLU A 198 -8.29 -0.85 20.55
CA GLU A 198 -7.48 -0.52 19.37
C GLU A 198 -5.98 -0.56 19.68
N ARG A 199 -5.57 -0.10 20.88
CA ARG A 199 -4.19 -0.18 21.33
C ARG A 199 -3.76 -1.63 21.48
N THR A 200 -4.52 -2.46 22.19
CA THR A 200 -4.21 -3.88 22.42
C THR A 200 -4.18 -4.64 21.09
N SER A 201 -5.16 -4.43 20.20
CA SER A 201 -5.17 -5.03 18.86
C SER A 201 -3.91 -4.68 18.08
N THR A 202 -3.51 -3.40 18.06
CA THR A 202 -2.31 -2.94 17.35
C THR A 202 -1.04 -3.58 17.88
N VAL A 203 -0.90 -3.70 19.19
CA VAL A 203 0.26 -4.30 19.84
C VAL A 203 0.30 -5.82 19.61
N VAL A 204 -0.85 -6.46 19.63
CA VAL A 204 -1.00 -7.89 19.29
C VAL A 204 -0.62 -8.13 17.83
N ILE A 205 -1.11 -7.30 16.90
CA ILE A 205 -0.71 -7.38 15.48
C ILE A 205 0.81 -7.22 15.33
N ASN A 206 1.41 -6.26 16.04
CA ASN A 206 2.86 -6.08 16.02
C ASN A 206 3.59 -7.33 16.50
N ALA A 207 3.22 -7.88 17.65
CA ALA A 207 3.82 -9.09 18.20
C ALA A 207 3.66 -10.29 17.26
N TYR A 208 2.47 -10.43 16.66
CA TYR A 208 2.14 -11.50 15.72
C TYR A 208 2.98 -11.47 14.44
N LEU A 209 3.32 -10.26 13.96
CA LEU A 209 4.11 -10.06 12.76
C LEU A 209 5.62 -10.06 13.01
N GLN A 210 6.07 -9.70 14.20
CA GLN A 210 7.46 -9.35 14.48
C GLN A 210 8.46 -10.48 14.18
N PRO A 211 8.29 -11.74 14.61
CA PRO A 211 9.23 -12.82 14.28
C PRO A 211 9.32 -13.09 12.78
N VAL A 212 8.18 -13.08 12.08
CA VAL A 212 8.12 -13.33 10.62
C VAL A 212 8.83 -12.21 9.85
N MET A 213 8.56 -10.95 10.20
CA MET A 213 9.18 -9.81 9.54
C MET A 213 10.66 -9.70 9.84
N GLN A 214 11.07 -9.98 11.07
CA GLN A 214 12.48 -9.99 11.46
C GLN A 214 13.25 -11.03 10.65
N GLN A 215 12.77 -12.25 10.62
CA GLN A 215 13.39 -13.34 9.84
C GLN A 215 13.46 -13.01 8.35
N TYR A 216 12.39 -12.49 7.80
CA TYR A 216 12.36 -12.08 6.39
C TYR A 216 13.38 -10.99 6.06
N LEU A 217 13.43 -9.94 6.89
CA LEU A 217 14.34 -8.83 6.68
C LEU A 217 15.81 -9.25 6.86
N GLU A 218 16.12 -10.07 7.88
CA GLU A 218 17.45 -10.65 8.09
C GLU A 218 17.89 -11.51 6.89
N ASN A 219 17.01 -12.37 6.38
CA ASN A 219 17.26 -13.17 5.18
C ASN A 219 17.52 -12.27 3.95
N LEU A 220 16.76 -11.20 3.82
CA LEU A 220 16.95 -10.23 2.74
C LEU A 220 18.33 -9.55 2.84
N GLU A 221 18.69 -9.06 4.02
CA GLU A 221 19.98 -8.40 4.25
C GLU A 221 21.15 -9.34 3.92
N GLN A 222 21.10 -10.58 4.44
CA GLN A 222 22.11 -11.60 4.17
C GLN A 222 22.20 -11.94 2.68
N SER A 223 21.06 -12.07 2.01
CA SER A 223 20.99 -12.41 0.57
C SER A 223 21.54 -11.29 -0.31
N VAL A 224 21.27 -10.02 0.04
CA VAL A 224 21.80 -8.86 -0.68
C VAL A 224 23.31 -8.68 -0.38
N ALA A 225 23.74 -8.88 0.86
CA ALA A 225 25.15 -8.77 1.26
C ALA A 225 26.05 -9.87 0.67
N ALA A 226 25.51 -11.10 0.53
CA ALA A 226 26.25 -12.24 -0.03
C ALA A 226 26.61 -12.05 -1.52
N GLY A 227 25.97 -11.10 -2.21
CA GLY A 227 26.18 -10.86 -3.64
C GLY A 227 25.77 -12.04 -4.53
N PRO A 228 25.96 -11.92 -5.85
CA PRO A 228 25.43 -12.90 -6.82
C PRO A 228 26.07 -14.28 -6.81
N GLN A 229 27.19 -14.49 -6.11
CA GLN A 229 27.99 -15.72 -6.23
C GLN A 229 27.67 -16.85 -5.24
N ARG A 230 26.89 -16.64 -4.17
CA ARG A 230 26.71 -17.63 -3.08
C ARG A 230 25.37 -18.34 -2.98
N LEU A 231 24.38 -18.01 -3.79
CA LEU A 231 23.13 -18.77 -3.76
C LEU A 231 23.27 -20.06 -4.58
N LYS A 232 23.42 -21.19 -3.89
CA LYS A 232 23.30 -22.51 -4.52
C LYS A 232 21.93 -22.62 -5.18
N PRO A 233 21.81 -23.25 -6.37
CA PRO A 233 20.52 -23.47 -7.01
C PRO A 233 19.74 -24.56 -6.26
N ALA A 234 19.06 -24.18 -5.20
CA ALA A 234 18.00 -25.00 -4.61
C ALA A 234 16.73 -24.73 -5.42
N LEU A 235 16.20 -25.81 -6.02
CA LEU A 235 14.95 -25.85 -6.79
C LEU A 235 14.98 -25.34 -8.25
N ARG A 236 15.76 -26.04 -9.08
CA ARG A 236 15.31 -26.29 -10.45
C ARG A 236 14.22 -27.38 -10.40
N ARG A 237 12.95 -27.01 -10.32
CA ARG A 237 11.79 -27.79 -10.81
C ARG A 237 10.49 -27.01 -10.65
N ALA A 238 10.32 -25.99 -11.49
CA ALA A 238 9.05 -25.64 -12.08
C ALA A 238 9.36 -25.21 -13.50
N SER A 239 9.55 -26.20 -14.37
CA SER A 239 9.76 -25.96 -15.79
C SER A 239 8.47 -25.44 -16.40
N TYR A 240 8.43 -24.16 -16.73
CA TYR A 240 7.54 -23.66 -17.76
C TYR A 240 7.88 -24.38 -19.06
N ARG A 241 7.05 -25.35 -19.46
CA ARG A 241 7.06 -25.88 -20.80
C ARG A 241 6.28 -24.93 -21.71
N SER A 242 6.95 -23.93 -22.21
CA SER A 242 6.67 -23.34 -23.51
C SER A 242 8.00 -22.77 -24.00
N GLY A 243 8.44 -23.26 -25.14
CA GLY A 243 9.72 -23.22 -25.79
C GLY A 243 10.60 -22.00 -25.57
N GLU A 244 11.87 -22.29 -25.46
CA GLU A 244 13.09 -21.49 -25.44
C GLU A 244 13.35 -20.60 -24.23
N PRO A 245 14.51 -20.76 -23.55
CA PRO A 245 14.93 -19.85 -22.50
C PRO A 245 15.24 -18.49 -23.11
N LEU A 246 14.65 -17.44 -22.54
CA LEU A 246 15.00 -16.05 -22.81
C LEU A 246 16.53 -15.89 -22.75
N ARG A 247 17.19 -15.71 -23.89
CA ARG A 247 18.61 -15.36 -23.96
C ARG A 247 18.77 -13.91 -23.51
N HIS A 248 19.08 -13.73 -22.23
CA HIS A 248 19.54 -12.44 -21.74
C HIS A 248 20.99 -12.20 -22.16
N PRO A 249 21.35 -10.99 -22.62
CA PRO A 249 22.76 -10.62 -22.82
C PRO A 249 23.50 -10.74 -21.48
N LYS A 250 24.72 -11.22 -21.52
CA LYS A 250 25.62 -11.31 -20.36
C LYS A 250 25.87 -9.90 -19.83
N SER A 251 25.14 -9.51 -18.77
CA SER A 251 25.50 -8.36 -17.93
C SER A 251 26.50 -8.84 -16.89
N SER A 252 27.55 -8.10 -16.66
CA SER A 252 28.45 -8.34 -15.53
C SER A 252 27.65 -8.21 -14.24
N PRO A 253 27.80 -9.11 -13.26
CA PRO A 253 27.05 -9.03 -12.01
C PRO A 253 27.44 -7.76 -11.24
N ALA A 254 26.45 -7.11 -10.60
CA ALA A 254 26.70 -5.96 -9.74
C ALA A 254 27.68 -6.34 -8.61
N VAL A 255 28.74 -5.59 -8.46
CA VAL A 255 29.67 -5.73 -7.33
C VAL A 255 29.29 -4.68 -6.30
N VAL A 256 28.59 -5.10 -5.23
CA VAL A 256 28.26 -4.24 -4.10
C VAL A 256 29.47 -4.12 -3.20
N THR A 257 30.00 -2.90 -3.04
CA THR A 257 31.10 -2.60 -2.12
C THR A 257 30.53 -1.98 -0.84
N GLY A 258 30.66 -2.71 0.28
CA GLY A 258 30.11 -2.31 1.59
C GLY A 258 28.78 -3.02 1.96
N ALA A 259 28.38 -2.91 3.22
CA ALA A 259 27.09 -3.44 3.68
C ALA A 259 25.94 -2.66 3.04
N PRO A 260 24.92 -3.32 2.43
CA PRO A 260 23.80 -2.66 1.82
C PRO A 260 22.97 -1.92 2.89
N ARG A 261 22.55 -0.70 2.58
CA ARG A 261 21.64 0.05 3.44
C ARG A 261 20.21 -0.21 3.00
N ILE A 262 19.42 -0.88 3.85
CA ILE A 262 18.04 -1.25 3.56
C ILE A 262 17.08 -0.35 4.33
N PHE A 263 16.10 0.21 3.64
CA PHE A 263 15.00 0.96 4.21
C PHE A 263 13.67 0.35 3.77
N VAL A 264 12.67 0.42 4.62
CA VAL A 264 11.36 -0.20 4.39
C VAL A 264 10.29 0.89 4.32
N MET A 265 9.39 0.76 3.35
CA MET A 265 8.22 1.64 3.21
C MET A 265 7.24 1.41 4.35
N GLN A 266 6.69 2.48 4.90
CA GLN A 266 5.66 2.44 5.94
C GLN A 266 4.26 2.68 5.38
N SER A 267 3.26 2.21 6.12
CA SER A 267 1.84 2.46 5.88
C SER A 267 1.48 3.96 5.86
N SER A 268 2.26 4.80 6.54
CA SER A 268 2.08 6.25 6.64
C SER A 268 2.64 7.04 5.45
N GLY A 269 3.22 6.37 4.45
CA GLY A 269 3.71 7.00 3.22
C GLY A 269 5.17 7.46 3.26
N GLY A 270 5.95 7.07 4.28
CA GLY A 270 7.39 7.34 4.39
C GLY A 270 8.22 6.07 4.45
N ILE A 271 9.54 6.21 4.37
CA ILE A 271 10.49 5.13 4.60
C ILE A 271 11.05 5.17 6.02
N THR A 272 11.42 4.03 6.56
CA THR A 272 12.04 3.86 7.86
C THR A 272 13.26 2.95 7.78
N ALA A 273 14.13 3.01 8.81
CA ALA A 273 15.28 2.13 8.89
C ALA A 273 14.86 0.67 9.07
N PHE A 274 15.68 -0.24 8.57
CA PHE A 274 15.53 -1.70 8.67
C PHE A 274 15.21 -2.16 10.10
N ALA A 275 16.02 -1.75 11.09
CA ALA A 275 15.84 -2.15 12.49
C ALA A 275 14.51 -1.67 13.09
N ALA A 276 14.02 -0.49 12.67
CA ALA A 276 12.71 0.01 13.10
C ALA A 276 11.57 -0.81 12.46
N ALA A 277 11.66 -1.16 11.18
CA ALA A 277 10.69 -2.00 10.50
C ALA A 277 10.63 -3.42 11.08
N ALA A 278 11.76 -4.00 11.47
CA ALA A 278 11.83 -5.29 12.13
C ALA A 278 11.20 -5.27 13.54
N ARG A 279 11.36 -4.17 14.28
CA ARG A 279 10.81 -4.00 15.62
C ARG A 279 9.31 -3.64 15.61
N GLU A 280 8.88 -2.82 14.65
CA GLU A 280 7.52 -2.30 14.55
C GLU A 280 6.87 -2.65 13.19
N PRO A 281 6.75 -3.95 12.82
CA PRO A 281 6.22 -4.35 11.52
C PRO A 281 4.77 -3.94 11.28
N VAL A 282 3.99 -3.67 12.31
CA VAL A 282 2.62 -3.14 12.17
C VAL A 282 2.59 -1.84 11.35
N ARG A 283 3.68 -1.06 11.35
CA ARG A 283 3.80 0.17 10.55
C ARG A 283 4.13 -0.08 9.08
N THR A 284 4.38 -1.32 8.66
CA THR A 284 4.71 -1.68 7.27
C THR A 284 3.57 -2.38 6.54
N VAL A 285 2.47 -2.65 7.23
CA VAL A 285 1.27 -3.26 6.64
C VAL A 285 0.68 -2.32 5.58
N LEU A 286 0.34 -2.83 4.39
CA LEU A 286 -0.12 -2.04 3.23
C LEU A 286 0.94 -1.03 2.69
N SER A 287 2.23 -1.33 2.83
CA SER A 287 3.31 -0.45 2.35
C SER A 287 3.36 -0.29 0.82
N GLY A 288 3.01 -1.33 0.05
CA GLY A 288 2.93 -1.26 -1.42
C GLY A 288 1.89 -0.23 -1.90
N PRO A 289 0.61 -0.34 -1.50
CA PRO A 289 -0.40 0.69 -1.77
C PRO A 289 0.01 2.10 -1.32
N ALA A 290 0.68 2.23 -0.17
CA ALA A 290 1.19 3.51 0.30
C ALA A 290 2.24 4.11 -0.66
N GLY A 291 3.15 3.30 -1.21
CA GLY A 291 4.06 3.70 -2.28
C GLY A 291 3.31 4.22 -3.51
N GLY A 292 2.24 3.52 -3.93
CA GLY A 292 1.39 3.92 -5.04
C GLY A 292 0.78 5.31 -4.86
N VAL A 293 0.23 5.59 -3.68
CA VAL A 293 -0.36 6.91 -3.33
C VAL A 293 0.70 8.01 -3.37
N VAL A 294 1.90 7.77 -2.81
CA VAL A 294 3.02 8.72 -2.84
C VAL A 294 3.46 8.99 -4.28
N GLY A 295 3.61 7.94 -5.10
CA GLY A 295 3.97 8.04 -6.51
C GLY A 295 2.94 8.81 -7.34
N ALA A 296 1.64 8.55 -7.10
CA ALA A 296 0.54 9.26 -7.74
C ALA A 296 0.55 10.75 -7.39
N ALA A 297 0.70 11.08 -6.11
CA ALA A 297 0.78 12.46 -5.65
C ALA A 297 1.99 13.21 -6.25
N ALA A 298 3.15 12.57 -6.27
CA ALA A 298 4.37 13.15 -6.82
C ALA A 298 4.26 13.40 -8.32
N SER A 299 3.74 12.41 -9.09
CA SER A 299 3.56 12.51 -10.54
C SER A 299 2.53 13.57 -10.90
N ALA A 300 1.39 13.62 -10.21
CA ALA A 300 0.33 14.58 -10.47
C ALA A 300 0.77 16.03 -10.17
N ARG A 301 1.49 16.24 -9.07
CA ARG A 301 2.05 17.56 -8.72
C ARG A 301 3.03 18.06 -9.78
N ALA A 302 3.90 17.16 -10.30
CA ALA A 302 4.80 17.50 -11.40
C ALA A 302 4.04 17.93 -12.67
N SER A 303 2.81 17.45 -12.86
CA SER A 303 1.90 17.83 -13.95
C SER A 303 0.98 19.03 -13.62
N GLY A 304 1.10 19.63 -12.43
CA GLY A 304 0.29 20.78 -12.00
C GLY A 304 -1.08 20.45 -11.41
N PHE A 305 -1.30 19.18 -11.01
CA PHE A 305 -2.55 18.71 -10.40
C PHE A 305 -2.38 18.40 -8.90
N PRO A 306 -2.70 19.36 -8.00
CA PRO A 306 -2.56 19.14 -6.56
C PRO A 306 -3.72 18.35 -5.93
N ARG A 307 -4.89 18.31 -6.59
CA ARG A 307 -6.12 17.63 -6.12
C ARG A 307 -6.38 16.41 -6.99
N ILE A 308 -6.24 15.22 -6.43
CA ILE A 308 -6.34 13.99 -7.19
C ILE A 308 -7.09 12.90 -6.42
N ILE A 309 -7.68 11.99 -7.18
CA ILE A 309 -8.06 10.66 -6.71
C ILE A 309 -7.06 9.67 -7.31
N SER A 310 -6.28 9.00 -6.47
CA SER A 310 -5.41 7.92 -6.90
C SER A 310 -6.22 6.65 -7.12
N PHE A 311 -5.93 5.93 -8.19
CA PHE A 311 -6.64 4.73 -8.61
C PHE A 311 -5.61 3.70 -9.09
N ASP A 312 -5.27 2.77 -8.20
CA ASP A 312 -4.37 1.65 -8.48
C ASP A 312 -5.18 0.39 -8.76
N MET A 313 -5.11 -0.14 -9.97
CA MET A 313 -5.72 -1.42 -10.29
C MET A 313 -4.66 -2.44 -10.65
N GLY A 314 -4.42 -3.35 -9.72
CA GLY A 314 -3.54 -4.50 -9.89
C GLY A 314 -4.24 -5.73 -10.47
N GLY A 315 -3.63 -6.90 -10.22
CA GLY A 315 -4.21 -8.20 -10.61
C GLY A 315 -5.33 -8.67 -9.69
N THR A 316 -5.29 -8.33 -8.40
CA THR A 316 -6.20 -8.89 -7.38
C THR A 316 -7.17 -7.86 -6.80
N SER A 317 -6.74 -6.61 -6.68
CA SER A 317 -7.47 -5.54 -5.99
C SER A 317 -7.35 -4.20 -6.71
N THR A 318 -8.17 -3.28 -6.26
CA THR A 318 -8.08 -1.86 -6.60
C THR A 318 -7.99 -1.05 -5.32
N ASP A 319 -6.99 -0.18 -5.25
CA ASP A 319 -6.73 0.73 -4.15
C ASP A 319 -7.03 2.17 -4.57
N VAL A 320 -7.85 2.86 -3.77
CA VAL A 320 -8.30 4.22 -4.07
C VAL A 320 -8.01 5.13 -2.88
N SER A 321 -7.47 6.31 -3.13
CA SER A 321 -7.24 7.33 -2.09
C SER A 321 -7.51 8.73 -2.65
N LEU A 322 -7.97 9.64 -1.78
CA LEU A 322 -8.22 11.03 -2.16
C LEU A 322 -7.14 11.94 -1.57
N ILE A 323 -6.57 12.80 -2.40
CA ILE A 323 -5.50 13.73 -2.04
C ILE A 323 -5.91 15.14 -2.45
N GLU A 324 -5.99 16.05 -1.49
CA GLU A 324 -6.30 17.46 -1.76
C GLU A 324 -5.02 18.28 -1.96
N VAL A 325 -4.30 18.56 -0.89
CA VAL A 325 -3.03 19.33 -0.92
C VAL A 325 -1.89 18.49 -0.36
N ALA A 326 -2.16 17.73 0.69
CA ALA A 326 -1.24 16.81 1.32
C ALA A 326 -1.84 15.40 1.34
N ILE A 327 -0.98 14.40 1.38
CA ILE A 327 -1.41 13.04 1.61
C ILE A 327 -1.91 12.93 3.04
N THR A 328 -3.15 12.47 3.21
CA THR A 328 -3.78 12.34 4.52
C THR A 328 -3.52 10.96 5.12
N THR A 329 -3.31 10.94 6.43
CA THR A 329 -3.22 9.70 7.21
C THR A 329 -4.44 9.57 8.11
N ALA A 330 -4.96 8.35 8.20
CA ALA A 330 -5.93 7.96 9.21
C ALA A 330 -5.18 7.44 10.44
N SER A 331 -5.63 7.84 11.63
CA SER A 331 -5.10 7.34 12.91
C SER A 331 -5.76 6.03 13.34
N HIS A 332 -6.81 5.63 12.67
CA HIS A 332 -7.52 4.37 12.89
C HIS A 332 -7.85 3.76 11.53
N ALA A 333 -7.32 2.59 11.28
CA ALA A 333 -7.60 1.78 10.09
C ALA A 333 -8.04 0.39 10.52
N GLU A 334 -8.59 -0.37 9.59
CA GLU A 334 -8.91 -1.78 9.77
C GLU A 334 -8.16 -2.60 8.73
N VAL A 335 -7.47 -3.62 9.17
CA VAL A 335 -6.75 -4.55 8.28
C VAL A 335 -7.15 -5.97 8.65
N ALA A 336 -7.61 -6.75 7.69
CA ALA A 336 -8.13 -8.11 7.91
C ALA A 336 -9.24 -8.19 8.99
N GLY A 337 -10.05 -7.13 9.12
CA GLY A 337 -11.11 -7.04 10.14
C GLY A 337 -10.59 -6.70 11.56
N LEU A 338 -9.32 -6.36 11.70
CA LEU A 338 -8.69 -6.01 12.98
C LEU A 338 -8.33 -4.52 13.01
N PRO A 339 -8.65 -3.79 14.10
CA PRO A 339 -8.30 -2.38 14.19
C PRO A 339 -6.80 -2.18 14.38
N VAL A 340 -6.28 -1.18 13.67
CA VAL A 340 -4.89 -0.74 13.70
C VAL A 340 -4.84 0.74 14.02
N GLY A 341 -4.18 1.12 15.10
CA GLY A 341 -4.12 2.52 15.58
C GLY A 341 -2.88 3.29 15.13
N VAL A 342 -1.93 2.67 14.42
CA VAL A 342 -0.79 3.42 13.86
C VAL A 342 -1.22 4.24 12.65
N PRO A 343 -0.58 5.40 12.39
CA PRO A 343 -0.88 6.21 11.22
C PRO A 343 -0.70 5.42 9.92
N MET A 344 -1.75 5.36 9.12
CA MET A 344 -1.76 4.72 7.80
C MET A 344 -2.32 5.69 6.77
N LEU A 345 -1.89 5.58 5.51
CA LEU A 345 -2.53 6.33 4.44
C LEU A 345 -3.99 5.92 4.33
N ASP A 346 -4.83 6.90 4.08
CA ASP A 346 -6.27 6.67 3.93
C ASP A 346 -6.56 6.06 2.56
N ILE A 347 -6.49 4.74 2.49
CA ILE A 347 -6.65 3.94 1.28
C ILE A 347 -7.88 3.05 1.44
N HIS A 348 -8.76 3.08 0.45
CA HIS A 348 -9.91 2.18 0.37
C HIS A 348 -9.65 1.10 -0.68
N THR A 349 -9.62 -0.15 -0.25
CA THR A 349 -9.32 -1.32 -1.08
C THR A 349 -10.59 -2.10 -1.39
N VAL A 350 -10.76 -2.49 -2.66
CA VAL A 350 -11.84 -3.39 -3.09
C VAL A 350 -11.28 -4.57 -3.87
N GLY A 351 -11.89 -5.75 -3.71
CA GLY A 351 -11.52 -6.99 -4.41
C GLY A 351 -11.93 -6.97 -5.90
N ALA A 352 -11.45 -5.98 -6.64
CA ALA A 352 -11.69 -5.79 -8.05
C ALA A 352 -10.36 -5.55 -8.77
N GLY A 353 -9.84 -6.54 -9.48
CA GLY A 353 -8.57 -6.48 -10.20
C GLY A 353 -8.65 -7.17 -11.55
N GLY A 354 -7.55 -7.20 -12.30
CA GLY A 354 -7.47 -7.86 -13.61
C GLY A 354 -7.75 -9.36 -13.55
N GLY A 355 -7.38 -10.02 -12.45
CA GLY A 355 -7.64 -11.44 -12.21
C GLY A 355 -8.99 -11.75 -11.55
N SER A 356 -9.84 -10.76 -11.28
CA SER A 356 -11.14 -10.99 -10.66
C SER A 356 -11.99 -11.92 -11.53
N LEU A 357 -12.50 -12.98 -10.91
CA LEU A 357 -13.23 -14.06 -11.58
C LEU A 357 -14.67 -13.66 -11.86
N ALA A 358 -15.12 -13.97 -13.07
CA ALA A 358 -16.54 -13.87 -13.42
C ALA A 358 -17.29 -15.13 -12.96
N ARG A 359 -18.52 -14.95 -12.46
CA ARG A 359 -19.44 -16.02 -12.08
C ARG A 359 -20.88 -15.58 -12.28
N PHE A 360 -21.78 -16.54 -12.43
CA PHE A 360 -23.22 -16.29 -12.31
C PHE A 360 -23.67 -16.72 -10.90
N ASP A 361 -24.49 -15.91 -10.26
CA ASP A 361 -25.14 -16.30 -9.00
C ASP A 361 -26.34 -17.23 -9.25
N ALA A 362 -26.96 -17.69 -8.17
CA ALA A 362 -28.10 -18.61 -8.26
C ALA A 362 -29.30 -18.04 -9.04
N ALA A 363 -29.41 -16.72 -9.17
CA ALA A 363 -30.42 -16.04 -9.96
C ALA A 363 -29.99 -15.78 -11.42
N GLY A 364 -28.83 -16.29 -11.84
CA GLY A 364 -28.28 -16.09 -13.19
C GLY A 364 -27.69 -14.68 -13.42
N VAL A 365 -27.48 -13.89 -12.36
CA VAL A 365 -26.89 -12.55 -12.50
C VAL A 365 -25.37 -12.63 -12.55
N LEU A 366 -24.77 -11.96 -13.52
CA LEU A 366 -23.31 -11.89 -13.65
C LEU A 366 -22.69 -11.09 -12.49
N ARG A 367 -21.75 -11.73 -11.78
CA ARG A 367 -20.91 -11.17 -10.71
C ARG A 367 -19.45 -11.22 -11.13
N VAL A 368 -18.65 -10.29 -10.61
CA VAL A 368 -17.20 -10.23 -10.85
C VAL A 368 -16.50 -9.98 -9.52
N GLY A 369 -15.59 -10.88 -9.14
CA GLY A 369 -14.95 -10.84 -7.84
C GLY A 369 -15.90 -11.18 -6.65
N PRO A 370 -15.44 -11.01 -5.40
CA PRO A 370 -14.08 -10.57 -5.00
C PRO A 370 -12.99 -11.64 -5.24
N GLU A 371 -13.35 -12.89 -5.56
CA GLU A 371 -12.40 -13.95 -5.86
C GLU A 371 -11.53 -13.59 -7.06
N SER A 372 -10.23 -13.88 -6.95
CA SER A 372 -9.24 -13.67 -8.02
C SER A 372 -8.59 -14.98 -8.43
N ALA A 373 -8.25 -15.10 -9.72
CA ALA A 373 -7.44 -16.19 -10.23
C ALA A 373 -5.97 -16.12 -9.75
N GLY A 374 -5.56 -15.01 -9.14
CA GLY A 374 -4.20 -14.81 -8.70
C GLY A 374 -3.17 -14.86 -9.82
N ALA A 375 -1.95 -15.26 -9.47
CA ALA A 375 -0.87 -15.54 -10.43
C ALA A 375 -0.94 -16.98 -10.94
N ASP A 376 -1.41 -17.91 -10.13
CA ASP A 376 -1.59 -19.32 -10.42
C ASP A 376 -2.99 -19.79 -9.96
N PRO A 377 -3.84 -20.33 -10.86
CA PRO A 377 -3.61 -20.58 -12.27
C PRO A 377 -3.60 -19.33 -13.17
N GLY A 378 -4.02 -18.15 -12.66
CA GLY A 378 -4.08 -16.90 -13.40
C GLY A 378 -5.23 -16.80 -14.42
N PRO A 379 -5.30 -15.70 -15.19
CA PRO A 379 -6.22 -15.55 -16.32
C PRO A 379 -6.08 -16.66 -17.37
N ILE A 380 -7.16 -16.95 -18.10
CA ILE A 380 -7.15 -17.95 -19.20
C ILE A 380 -6.07 -17.60 -20.22
N CYS A 381 -5.96 -16.34 -20.59
CA CYS A 381 -5.00 -15.85 -21.58
C CYS A 381 -3.52 -16.02 -21.17
N TYR A 382 -3.22 -16.35 -19.91
CA TYR A 382 -1.86 -16.67 -19.44
C TYR A 382 -1.49 -18.15 -19.65
N GLY A 383 -2.41 -18.96 -20.18
CA GLY A 383 -2.13 -20.34 -20.60
C GLY A 383 -2.60 -21.42 -19.62
N ARG A 384 -2.84 -21.11 -18.34
CA ARG A 384 -3.24 -22.11 -17.32
C ARG A 384 -4.67 -21.93 -16.78
N GLY A 385 -5.16 -20.72 -16.72
CA GLY A 385 -6.50 -20.41 -16.23
C GLY A 385 -7.61 -21.15 -16.97
N THR A 386 -8.72 -21.41 -16.28
CA THR A 386 -9.90 -22.12 -16.78
C THR A 386 -11.20 -21.34 -16.55
N ARG A 387 -11.17 -20.31 -15.73
CA ARG A 387 -12.31 -19.44 -15.43
C ARG A 387 -12.07 -18.04 -15.97
N PRO A 388 -13.07 -17.40 -16.62
CA PRO A 388 -12.91 -16.07 -17.19
C PRO A 388 -12.63 -14.98 -16.13
N THR A 389 -11.70 -14.08 -16.46
CA THR A 389 -11.31 -12.94 -15.61
C THR A 389 -11.58 -11.62 -16.31
N VAL A 390 -11.37 -10.50 -15.59
CA VAL A 390 -11.42 -9.12 -16.16
C VAL A 390 -10.35 -8.96 -17.26
N THR A 391 -9.15 -9.54 -17.08
CA THR A 391 -8.08 -9.51 -18.09
C THR A 391 -8.53 -10.22 -19.38
N ASP A 392 -9.15 -11.39 -19.27
CA ASP A 392 -9.69 -12.13 -20.42
C ASP A 392 -10.78 -11.35 -21.12
N ALA A 393 -11.67 -10.69 -20.35
CA ALA A 393 -12.71 -9.84 -20.91
C ALA A 393 -12.12 -8.65 -21.71
N ASN A 394 -11.12 -7.96 -21.20
CA ASN A 394 -10.44 -6.87 -21.92
C ASN A 394 -9.72 -7.37 -23.18
N LEU A 395 -9.16 -8.59 -23.16
CA LEU A 395 -8.56 -9.22 -24.33
C LEU A 395 -9.62 -9.55 -25.39
N LEU A 396 -10.77 -10.13 -24.99
CA LEU A 396 -11.89 -10.46 -25.90
C LEU A 396 -12.50 -9.20 -26.56
N LEU A 397 -12.50 -8.06 -25.84
CA LEU A 397 -12.95 -6.78 -26.36
C LEU A 397 -11.91 -6.09 -27.29
N GLY A 398 -10.72 -6.66 -27.44
CA GLY A 398 -9.61 -6.09 -28.22
C GLY A 398 -8.90 -4.93 -27.55
N ARG A 399 -9.15 -4.68 -26.26
CA ARG A 399 -8.52 -3.60 -25.49
C ARG A 399 -7.09 -3.93 -25.11
N LEU A 400 -6.77 -5.21 -24.86
CA LEU A 400 -5.41 -5.73 -24.72
C LEU A 400 -4.94 -6.29 -26.05
N GLN A 401 -3.69 -5.97 -26.40
CA GLN A 401 -3.08 -6.43 -27.65
C GLN A 401 -2.23 -7.67 -27.37
N PRO A 402 -2.53 -8.84 -27.98
CA PRO A 402 -1.91 -10.12 -27.63
C PRO A 402 -0.37 -10.12 -27.65
N THR A 403 0.22 -9.48 -28.66
CA THR A 403 1.67 -9.48 -28.89
C THR A 403 2.41 -8.26 -28.31
N ARG A 404 1.72 -7.43 -27.52
CA ARG A 404 2.31 -6.20 -26.96
C ARG A 404 2.29 -6.18 -25.42
N PHE A 405 1.89 -7.27 -24.81
CA PHE A 405 1.87 -7.42 -23.36
C PHE A 405 3.31 -7.56 -22.84
N LEU A 406 3.65 -6.89 -21.74
CA LEU A 406 5.01 -6.79 -21.20
C LEU A 406 6.06 -6.42 -22.27
N GLY A 407 5.75 -5.41 -23.08
CA GLY A 407 6.64 -4.97 -24.15
C GLY A 407 6.80 -5.95 -25.32
N GLY A 408 6.05 -7.07 -25.32
CA GLY A 408 6.14 -8.17 -26.26
C GLY A 408 6.88 -9.40 -25.70
N ASP A 409 7.35 -9.34 -24.45
CA ASP A 409 8.04 -10.46 -23.80
C ASP A 409 7.07 -11.60 -23.43
N PHE A 410 5.76 -11.31 -23.41
CA PHE A 410 4.71 -12.30 -23.15
C PHE A 410 3.55 -12.16 -24.14
N THR A 411 3.18 -13.26 -24.76
CA THR A 411 2.05 -13.30 -25.70
C THR A 411 0.80 -13.85 -25.03
N LEU A 412 -0.29 -13.07 -25.06
CA LEU A 412 -1.59 -13.50 -24.54
C LEU A 412 -2.29 -14.44 -25.52
N ASP A 413 -2.77 -15.58 -25.04
CA ASP A 413 -3.44 -16.59 -25.87
C ASP A 413 -4.93 -16.24 -26.07
N LEU A 414 -5.22 -15.50 -27.16
CA LEU A 414 -6.57 -15.06 -27.50
C LEU A 414 -7.45 -16.25 -27.93
N ASP A 415 -6.91 -17.20 -28.66
CA ASP A 415 -7.71 -18.33 -29.20
C ASP A 415 -8.10 -19.29 -28.09
N ARG A 416 -7.18 -19.59 -27.15
CA ARG A 416 -7.51 -20.33 -25.93
C ARG A 416 -8.57 -19.58 -25.12
N THR A 417 -8.43 -18.24 -24.95
CA THR A 417 -9.40 -17.44 -24.22
C THR A 417 -10.79 -17.51 -24.83
N ARG A 418 -10.90 -17.40 -26.15
CA ARG A 418 -12.17 -17.55 -26.88
C ARG A 418 -12.79 -18.93 -26.70
N ARG A 419 -12.01 -19.97 -26.85
CA ARG A 419 -12.47 -21.35 -26.74
C ARG A 419 -12.95 -21.67 -25.34
N ILE A 420 -12.11 -21.47 -24.33
CA ILE A 420 -12.44 -21.79 -22.93
C ILE A 420 -13.60 -20.93 -22.41
N THR A 421 -13.63 -19.62 -22.71
CA THR A 421 -14.76 -18.77 -22.29
C THR A 421 -16.06 -19.22 -22.92
N ARG A 422 -16.07 -19.66 -24.18
CA ARG A 422 -17.29 -20.18 -24.83
C ARG A 422 -17.75 -21.49 -24.20
N GLU A 423 -16.84 -22.43 -23.93
CA GLU A 423 -17.11 -23.67 -23.23
C GLU A 423 -17.68 -23.42 -21.83
N TRP A 424 -17.06 -22.48 -21.08
CA TRP A 424 -17.52 -22.08 -19.76
C TRP A 424 -18.92 -21.46 -19.79
N LEU A 425 -19.22 -20.53 -20.72
CA LEU A 425 -20.56 -19.96 -20.88
C LEU A 425 -21.61 -21.04 -21.14
N LYS A 426 -21.30 -22.03 -22.00
CA LYS A 426 -22.18 -23.18 -22.27
C LYS A 426 -22.43 -23.99 -21.00
N GLN A 427 -21.41 -24.29 -20.23
CA GLN A 427 -21.53 -24.98 -18.92
C GLN A 427 -22.41 -24.22 -17.92
N GLN A 428 -22.38 -22.89 -17.96
CA GLN A 428 -23.23 -22.04 -17.12
C GLN A 428 -24.65 -21.84 -17.67
N GLY A 429 -25.01 -22.52 -18.77
CA GLY A 429 -26.33 -22.36 -19.42
C GLY A 429 -26.58 -20.94 -19.99
N SER A 430 -25.53 -20.18 -20.24
CA SER A 430 -25.65 -18.79 -20.69
C SER A 430 -25.69 -18.67 -22.22
N ALA A 431 -26.67 -17.98 -22.77
CA ALA A 431 -26.80 -17.68 -24.19
C ALA A 431 -26.03 -16.42 -24.65
N LEU A 432 -25.21 -15.81 -23.77
CA LEU A 432 -24.45 -14.60 -24.10
C LEU A 432 -23.38 -14.87 -25.15
N THR A 433 -23.24 -13.97 -26.12
CA THR A 433 -22.04 -13.96 -26.99
C THR A 433 -20.79 -13.55 -26.17
N LEU A 434 -19.60 -13.93 -26.67
CA LEU A 434 -18.35 -13.59 -26.04
C LEU A 434 -18.19 -12.07 -25.80
N GLU A 435 -18.60 -11.26 -26.78
CA GLU A 435 -18.54 -9.80 -26.72
C GLU A 435 -19.52 -9.25 -25.67
N LYS A 436 -20.77 -9.72 -25.64
CA LYS A 436 -21.76 -9.30 -24.64
C LYS A 436 -21.34 -9.69 -23.23
N PHE A 437 -20.83 -10.90 -23.07
CA PHE A 437 -20.29 -11.37 -21.79
C PHE A 437 -19.11 -10.51 -21.34
N ALA A 438 -18.10 -10.32 -22.19
CA ALA A 438 -16.92 -9.53 -21.87
C ALA A 438 -17.27 -8.07 -21.53
N ALA A 439 -18.18 -7.45 -22.28
CA ALA A 439 -18.69 -6.09 -21.97
C ALA A 439 -19.44 -6.07 -20.63
N GLY A 440 -20.19 -7.14 -20.32
CA GLY A 440 -20.87 -7.33 -19.03
C GLY A 440 -19.87 -7.39 -17.87
N VAL A 441 -18.81 -8.20 -17.99
CA VAL A 441 -17.74 -8.31 -16.98
C VAL A 441 -17.11 -6.96 -16.70
N VAL A 442 -16.72 -6.20 -17.74
CA VAL A 442 -16.11 -4.88 -17.60
C VAL A 442 -17.09 -3.89 -16.95
N ARG A 443 -18.37 -3.93 -17.30
CA ARG A 443 -19.37 -3.05 -16.68
C ARG A 443 -19.56 -3.33 -15.20
N VAL A 444 -19.62 -4.59 -14.79
CA VAL A 444 -19.78 -4.99 -13.39
C VAL A 444 -18.57 -4.58 -12.56
N VAL A 445 -17.35 -4.85 -13.04
CA VAL A 445 -16.14 -4.45 -12.30
C VAL A 445 -16.01 -2.92 -12.22
N ASN A 446 -16.36 -2.17 -13.28
CA ASN A 446 -16.36 -0.71 -13.25
C ASN A 446 -17.34 -0.17 -12.20
N ALA A 447 -18.54 -0.73 -12.06
CA ALA A 447 -19.49 -0.32 -11.03
C ALA A 447 -18.94 -0.55 -9.60
N THR A 448 -18.20 -1.62 -9.37
CA THR A 448 -17.53 -1.88 -8.08
C THR A 448 -16.46 -0.83 -7.80
N MET A 449 -15.63 -0.50 -8.79
CA MET A 449 -14.56 0.50 -8.67
C MET A 449 -15.12 1.93 -8.55
N GLU A 450 -16.20 2.25 -9.28
CA GLU A 450 -16.92 3.52 -9.15
C GLU A 450 -17.42 3.72 -7.72
N LYS A 451 -18.00 2.67 -7.12
CA LYS A 451 -18.42 2.70 -5.70
C LYS A 451 -17.24 2.98 -4.77
N ALA A 452 -16.09 2.36 -5.00
CA ALA A 452 -14.89 2.62 -4.20
C ALA A 452 -14.44 4.10 -4.28
N ILE A 453 -14.49 4.71 -5.47
CA ILE A 453 -14.19 6.14 -5.63
C ILE A 453 -15.22 7.01 -4.90
N ARG A 454 -16.51 6.65 -4.92
CA ARG A 454 -17.57 7.36 -4.19
C ARG A 454 -17.34 7.33 -2.68
N VAL A 455 -16.88 6.20 -2.12
CA VAL A 455 -16.57 6.06 -0.69
C VAL A 455 -15.50 7.06 -0.24
N VAL A 456 -14.44 7.24 -1.03
CA VAL A 456 -13.36 8.18 -0.65
C VAL A 456 -13.66 9.63 -1.00
N SER A 457 -14.69 9.92 -1.80
CA SER A 457 -15.05 11.25 -2.25
C SER A 457 -16.43 11.68 -1.78
N ILE A 458 -17.48 11.26 -2.45
CA ILE A 458 -18.88 11.74 -2.23
C ILE A 458 -19.34 11.45 -0.80
N GLU A 459 -19.11 10.26 -0.29
CA GLU A 459 -19.51 9.89 1.07
C GLU A 459 -18.77 10.69 2.15
N ARG A 460 -17.66 11.35 1.77
CA ARG A 460 -16.88 12.26 2.63
C ARG A 460 -17.13 13.73 2.33
N GLY A 461 -18.17 14.05 1.55
CA GLY A 461 -18.53 15.42 1.19
C GLY A 461 -17.55 16.08 0.22
N ARG A 462 -16.89 15.28 -0.64
CA ARG A 462 -15.98 15.78 -1.69
C ARG A 462 -16.57 15.53 -3.07
N ASP A 463 -16.57 16.55 -3.90
CA ASP A 463 -17.07 16.45 -5.27
C ASP A 463 -15.94 15.89 -6.19
N PRO A 464 -16.13 14.72 -6.82
CA PRO A 464 -15.12 14.17 -7.74
C PRO A 464 -14.77 15.09 -8.91
N ARG A 465 -15.67 15.98 -9.29
CA ARG A 465 -15.47 16.96 -10.39
C ARG A 465 -14.35 17.95 -10.13
N ASP A 466 -13.97 18.13 -8.87
CA ASP A 466 -12.87 19.01 -8.46
C ASP A 466 -11.50 18.35 -8.51
N PHE A 467 -11.41 17.07 -8.89
CA PHE A 467 -10.19 16.27 -8.85
C PHE A 467 -9.82 15.75 -10.23
N ALA A 468 -8.55 15.38 -10.41
CA ALA A 468 -8.11 14.56 -11.52
C ALA A 468 -7.97 13.10 -11.06
N LEU A 469 -8.33 12.14 -11.91
CA LEU A 469 -8.14 10.71 -11.64
C LEU A 469 -6.73 10.28 -12.07
N VAL A 470 -5.88 9.88 -11.13
CA VAL A 470 -4.55 9.33 -11.42
C VAL A 470 -4.65 7.82 -11.49
N ALA A 471 -4.65 7.28 -12.70
CA ALA A 471 -4.82 5.85 -12.94
C ALA A 471 -3.48 5.15 -13.15
N PHE A 472 -3.23 4.10 -12.38
CA PHE A 472 -2.00 3.31 -12.45
C PHE A 472 -2.27 1.84 -12.05
N GLY A 473 -1.20 1.07 -11.83
CA GLY A 473 -1.28 -0.38 -11.82
C GLY A 473 -1.36 -0.96 -13.22
N GLY A 474 -1.22 -2.29 -13.35
CA GLY A 474 -1.20 -2.97 -14.65
C GLY A 474 -2.49 -2.84 -15.46
N ALA A 475 -3.63 -2.70 -14.77
CA ALA A 475 -4.97 -2.66 -15.38
C ALA A 475 -5.67 -1.29 -15.29
N GLY A 476 -5.17 -0.34 -14.49
CA GLY A 476 -5.85 0.92 -14.21
C GLY A 476 -6.21 1.73 -15.46
N GLY A 477 -5.29 1.83 -16.41
CA GLY A 477 -5.51 2.55 -17.68
C GLY A 477 -6.61 1.98 -18.58
N LEU A 478 -6.99 0.71 -18.40
CA LEU A 478 -8.07 0.06 -19.19
C LEU A 478 -9.46 0.58 -18.80
N HIS A 479 -9.61 1.06 -17.56
CA HIS A 479 -10.89 1.41 -16.95
C HIS A 479 -11.03 2.93 -16.67
N ALA A 480 -9.92 3.65 -16.60
CA ALA A 480 -9.85 5.03 -16.11
C ALA A 480 -10.80 6.02 -16.80
N CYS A 481 -10.88 5.99 -18.13
CA CYS A 481 -11.78 6.90 -18.86
C CYS A 481 -13.25 6.62 -18.57
N ALA A 482 -13.65 5.34 -18.47
CA ALA A 482 -15.02 4.95 -18.17
C ALA A 482 -15.43 5.38 -16.75
N LEU A 483 -14.53 5.25 -15.77
CA LEU A 483 -14.76 5.68 -14.39
C LEU A 483 -14.85 7.20 -14.29
N ALA A 484 -13.96 7.92 -14.99
CA ALA A 484 -13.97 9.37 -15.02
C ALA A 484 -15.24 9.91 -15.67
N ASP A 485 -15.75 9.29 -16.76
CA ASP A 485 -17.03 9.63 -17.36
C ASP A 485 -18.20 9.43 -16.39
N ALA A 486 -18.26 8.27 -15.72
CA ALA A 486 -19.33 7.94 -14.78
C ALA A 486 -19.41 8.91 -13.58
N LEU A 487 -18.26 9.38 -13.11
CA LEU A 487 -18.12 10.30 -11.97
C LEU A 487 -17.98 11.78 -12.38
N SER A 488 -18.02 12.06 -13.69
CA SER A 488 -17.82 13.40 -14.23
C SER A 488 -16.48 14.05 -13.89
N ILE A 489 -15.46 13.24 -13.65
CA ILE A 489 -14.10 13.71 -13.41
C ILE A 489 -13.53 14.27 -14.71
N PRO A 490 -13.03 15.54 -14.72
CA PRO A 490 -12.70 16.22 -15.97
C PRO A 490 -11.45 15.67 -16.66
N GLN A 491 -10.51 15.11 -15.90
CA GLN A 491 -9.22 14.69 -16.43
C GLN A 491 -8.74 13.37 -15.82
N VAL A 492 -8.09 12.58 -16.67
CA VAL A 492 -7.35 11.36 -16.25
C VAL A 492 -5.87 11.59 -16.50
N ILE A 493 -5.06 11.23 -15.53
CA ILE A 493 -3.60 11.24 -15.60
C ILE A 493 -3.12 9.78 -15.51
N VAL A 494 -2.35 9.33 -16.52
CA VAL A 494 -1.62 8.05 -16.42
C VAL A 494 -0.14 8.36 -16.30
N PRO A 495 0.49 8.10 -15.15
CA PRO A 495 1.90 8.40 -14.90
C PRO A 495 2.86 7.72 -15.89
N ALA A 496 4.11 8.17 -15.92
CA ALA A 496 5.11 7.68 -16.87
C ALA A 496 5.49 6.21 -16.70
N LEU A 497 5.30 5.64 -15.51
CA LEU A 497 5.54 4.23 -15.19
C LEU A 497 4.34 3.66 -14.42
N PRO A 498 3.17 3.55 -15.05
CA PRO A 498 1.95 3.25 -14.29
C PRO A 498 2.00 1.88 -13.62
N GLY A 499 2.61 0.87 -14.25
CA GLY A 499 2.72 -0.46 -13.68
C GLY A 499 3.84 -0.65 -12.65
N ALA A 500 4.65 0.39 -12.36
CA ALA A 500 5.69 0.38 -11.34
C ALA A 500 5.64 1.67 -10.49
N LEU A 501 4.48 2.32 -10.41
CA LEU A 501 4.33 3.59 -9.73
C LEU A 501 4.53 3.45 -8.21
N SER A 502 4.16 2.31 -7.61
CA SER A 502 4.42 2.02 -6.20
C SER A 502 5.92 2.02 -5.91
N ALA A 503 6.74 1.34 -6.73
CA ALA A 503 8.19 1.37 -6.59
C ALA A 503 8.77 2.79 -6.82
N LEU A 504 8.24 3.55 -7.78
CA LEU A 504 8.62 4.95 -7.95
C LEU A 504 8.28 5.79 -6.73
N GLY A 505 7.09 5.60 -6.15
CA GLY A 505 6.68 6.28 -4.92
C GLY A 505 7.60 5.97 -3.75
N ILE A 506 8.02 4.72 -3.59
CA ILE A 506 9.02 4.32 -2.59
C ILE A 506 10.36 5.03 -2.85
N LEU A 507 10.80 5.13 -4.11
CA LEU A 507 12.05 5.80 -4.49
C LEU A 507 12.09 7.28 -4.10
N VAL A 508 10.95 7.97 -4.20
CA VAL A 508 10.82 9.41 -3.92
C VAL A 508 10.28 9.71 -2.51
N SER A 509 10.01 8.68 -1.72
CA SER A 509 9.49 8.84 -0.36
C SER A 509 10.51 9.49 0.57
N ASP A 510 9.99 10.36 1.45
CA ASP A 510 10.74 10.97 2.53
C ASP A 510 10.90 9.98 3.69
N VAL A 511 11.89 10.24 4.58
CA VAL A 511 11.95 9.54 5.86
C VAL A 511 10.93 10.19 6.79
N VAL A 512 9.95 9.40 7.24
CA VAL A 512 8.87 9.89 8.10
C VAL A 512 8.81 9.10 9.38
N LYS A 513 8.66 9.82 10.51
CA LYS A 513 8.37 9.23 11.81
C LYS A 513 7.19 9.94 12.45
N ASP A 514 6.23 9.17 12.91
CA ASP A 514 5.02 9.66 13.57
C ASP A 514 5.07 9.35 15.06
N TYR A 515 4.83 10.37 15.88
CA TYR A 515 4.78 10.32 17.34
C TYR A 515 3.43 10.79 17.82
N SER A 516 2.91 10.15 18.85
CA SER A 516 1.64 10.55 19.47
C SER A 516 1.76 10.55 21.00
N ARG A 517 0.90 11.32 21.64
CA ARG A 517 0.75 11.36 23.09
C ARG A 517 -0.68 11.71 23.48
N THR A 518 -1.33 10.84 24.19
CA THR A 518 -2.65 11.12 24.75
C THR A 518 -2.53 12.10 25.91
N VAL A 519 -3.36 13.15 25.91
CA VAL A 519 -3.39 14.20 26.95
C VAL A 519 -4.75 14.34 27.64
N LEU A 520 -5.84 13.94 27.00
CA LEU A 520 -7.23 13.98 27.47
C LEU A 520 -7.58 15.29 28.22
N LEU A 521 -7.24 16.43 27.62
CA LEU A 521 -7.30 17.73 28.26
C LEU A 521 -8.61 18.45 27.92
N ARG A 522 -9.42 18.71 28.95
CA ARG A 522 -10.64 19.53 28.81
C ARG A 522 -10.29 20.99 28.62
N VAL A 523 -10.93 21.63 27.64
CA VAL A 523 -10.75 23.04 27.31
C VAL A 523 -12.09 23.75 27.30
N SER A 524 -12.25 24.72 28.19
CA SER A 524 -13.40 25.61 28.29
C SER A 524 -12.94 27.02 27.92
N GLY A 525 -13.11 27.40 26.65
CA GLY A 525 -12.84 28.73 26.12
C GLY A 525 -11.39 29.02 25.71
N LYS A 526 -10.36 28.67 26.47
CA LYS A 526 -8.95 28.99 26.16
C LYS A 526 -8.06 27.77 26.08
N VAL A 527 -7.37 27.61 24.95
CA VAL A 527 -6.37 26.53 24.74
C VAL A 527 -5.12 26.81 25.57
N PRO A 528 -4.61 25.86 26.38
CA PRO A 528 -3.40 26.02 27.19
C PRO A 528 -2.13 25.84 26.35
N HIS A 529 -1.86 26.78 25.46
CA HIS A 529 -0.76 26.69 24.48
C HIS A 529 0.62 26.43 25.10
N ALA A 530 0.93 27.01 26.28
CA ALA A 530 2.21 26.79 26.93
C ALA A 530 2.42 25.33 27.36
N ARG A 531 1.38 24.69 27.96
CA ARG A 531 1.43 23.27 28.34
C ARG A 531 1.58 22.39 27.11
N LEU A 532 0.79 22.63 26.06
CA LEU A 532 0.88 21.85 24.82
C LEU A 532 2.24 22.01 24.12
N ALA A 533 2.83 23.20 24.18
CA ALA A 533 4.17 23.44 23.64
C ALA A 533 5.26 22.61 24.36
N GLN A 534 5.14 22.42 25.68
CA GLN A 534 6.05 21.55 26.45
C GLN A 534 5.91 20.08 26.02
N GLU A 535 4.67 19.58 25.84
CA GLU A 535 4.40 18.22 25.37
C GLU A 535 4.97 18.01 23.96
N PHE A 536 4.76 18.96 23.05
CA PHE A 536 5.35 18.89 21.71
C PHE A 536 6.88 18.96 21.73
N ALA A 537 7.49 19.68 22.68
CA ALA A 537 8.95 19.74 22.85
C ALA A 537 9.50 18.35 23.26
N ALA A 538 8.78 17.63 24.14
CA ALA A 538 9.14 16.26 24.51
C ALA A 538 9.09 15.30 23.31
N LEU A 539 8.01 15.33 22.51
CA LEU A 539 7.91 14.54 21.29
C LEU A 539 9.00 14.90 20.27
N LYS A 540 9.31 16.18 20.12
CA LYS A 540 10.39 16.63 19.24
C LYS A 540 11.75 16.14 19.70
N LYS A 541 12.01 16.14 21.03
CA LYS A 541 13.26 15.61 21.59
C LYS A 541 13.41 14.12 21.26
N GLN A 542 12.36 13.33 21.45
CA GLN A 542 12.33 11.92 21.09
C GLN A 542 12.61 11.73 19.58
N ALA A 543 11.90 12.47 18.73
CA ALA A 543 12.13 12.43 17.29
C ALA A 543 13.58 12.74 16.91
N THR A 544 14.18 13.78 17.51
CA THR A 544 15.57 14.15 17.24
C THR A 544 16.54 13.04 17.64
N GLN A 545 16.28 12.37 18.77
CA GLN A 545 17.08 11.26 19.24
C GLN A 545 16.99 10.07 18.27
N ASP A 546 15.78 9.67 17.84
CA ASP A 546 15.57 8.55 16.94
C ASP A 546 16.22 8.77 15.56
N PHE A 547 16.16 10.02 15.03
CA PHE A 547 16.86 10.36 13.78
C PHE A 547 18.38 10.30 13.93
N HIS A 548 18.91 10.68 15.11
CA HIS A 548 20.34 10.62 15.41
C HIS A 548 20.83 9.18 15.56
N GLU A 549 20.09 8.34 16.30
CA GLU A 549 20.42 6.93 16.52
C GLU A 549 20.44 6.14 15.21
N GLU A 550 19.56 6.47 14.26
CA GLU A 550 19.53 5.86 12.91
C GLU A 550 20.50 6.55 11.92
N ALA A 551 21.36 7.45 12.40
CA ALA A 551 22.37 8.16 11.62
C ALA A 551 21.82 8.95 10.40
N TRP A 552 20.59 9.45 10.50
CA TRP A 552 20.02 10.32 9.47
C TRP A 552 20.62 11.72 9.51
N LYS A 553 21.02 12.23 8.32
CA LYS A 553 21.61 13.56 8.18
C LYS A 553 20.71 14.47 7.36
N GLY A 554 20.43 15.68 7.85
CA GLY A 554 19.65 16.68 7.16
C GLY A 554 18.73 17.48 8.09
N ARG A 555 17.93 18.39 7.51
CA ARG A 555 16.98 19.23 8.25
C ARG A 555 15.64 18.52 8.34
N VAL A 556 15.23 18.16 9.54
CA VAL A 556 13.93 17.56 9.84
C VAL A 556 12.87 18.64 9.92
N HIS A 557 11.74 18.45 9.23
CA HIS A 557 10.55 19.28 9.31
C HIS A 557 9.54 18.65 10.26
N TYR A 558 8.90 19.48 11.09
CA TYR A 558 7.94 19.02 12.09
C TYR A 558 6.56 19.58 11.82
N GLN A 559 5.58 18.71 11.71
CA GLN A 559 4.16 19.06 11.63
C GLN A 559 3.49 18.65 12.95
N ARG A 560 2.75 19.57 13.55
CA ARG A 560 2.03 19.37 14.81
C ARG A 560 0.55 19.28 14.53
N GLY A 561 -0.10 18.22 15.03
CA GLY A 561 -1.53 17.99 14.96
C GLY A 561 -2.14 17.73 16.33
N VAL A 562 -3.43 17.90 16.44
CA VAL A 562 -4.19 17.62 17.66
C VAL A 562 -5.48 16.91 17.28
N ASP A 563 -5.75 15.78 17.91
CA ASP A 563 -7.06 15.16 17.86
C ASP A 563 -7.97 15.86 18.87
N ILE A 564 -9.06 16.44 18.41
CA ILE A 564 -9.98 17.26 19.19
C ILE A 564 -11.42 16.82 18.97
N ARG A 565 -12.24 16.85 20.02
CA ARG A 565 -13.67 16.51 19.96
C ARG A 565 -14.47 17.38 20.90
N TYR A 566 -15.79 17.46 20.72
CA TYR A 566 -16.64 17.94 21.78
C TYR A 566 -16.64 16.95 22.94
N ARG A 567 -16.69 17.45 24.16
CA ARG A 567 -16.76 16.60 25.34
C ARG A 567 -17.95 15.64 25.26
N GLY A 568 -17.68 14.35 25.47
CA GLY A 568 -18.66 13.26 25.41
C GLY A 568 -18.93 12.73 24.01
N GLN A 569 -18.22 13.18 22.96
CA GLN A 569 -18.25 12.52 21.66
C GLN A 569 -17.31 11.31 21.63
N GLY A 570 -17.69 10.29 20.86
CA GLY A 570 -16.90 9.07 20.67
C GLY A 570 -15.85 9.14 19.57
N TYR A 571 -15.79 10.24 18.80
CA TYR A 571 -14.86 10.43 17.67
C TYR A 571 -14.17 11.79 17.73
N GLU A 572 -12.98 11.86 17.18
CA GLU A 572 -12.14 13.05 17.14
C GLU A 572 -11.91 13.52 15.68
N LEU A 573 -11.63 14.81 15.54
CA LEU A 573 -11.09 15.40 14.31
C LEU A 573 -9.59 15.70 14.52
N ASN A 574 -8.74 15.26 13.60
CA ASN A 574 -7.34 15.64 13.60
C ASN A 574 -7.17 16.98 12.88
N LEU A 575 -6.62 17.96 13.57
CA LEU A 575 -6.41 19.31 13.05
C LEU A 575 -4.97 19.76 13.25
N PRO A 576 -4.43 20.62 12.38
CA PRO A 576 -3.16 21.28 12.63
C PRO A 576 -3.19 22.07 13.94
N PHE A 577 -2.10 22.03 14.72
CA PHE A 577 -1.97 22.83 15.93
C PHE A 577 -1.67 24.28 15.57
N THR A 578 -2.71 25.11 15.54
CA THR A 578 -2.66 26.54 15.23
C THR A 578 -2.98 27.39 16.45
N ARG A 579 -2.81 28.70 16.34
CA ARG A 579 -3.27 29.65 17.37
C ARG A 579 -4.80 29.72 17.46
N ASN A 580 -5.50 29.39 16.36
CA ASN A 580 -6.95 29.45 16.22
C ASN A 580 -7.62 28.07 16.32
N LEU A 581 -7.00 27.09 16.98
CA LEU A 581 -7.40 25.68 17.00
C LEU A 581 -8.91 25.48 17.27
N LEU A 582 -9.52 26.25 18.19
CA LEU A 582 -10.96 26.10 18.48
C LEU A 582 -11.83 26.57 17.31
N ALA A 583 -11.49 27.69 16.68
CA ALA A 583 -12.21 28.21 15.52
C ALA A 583 -12.07 27.25 14.32
N ASP A 584 -10.85 26.75 14.09
CA ASP A 584 -10.56 25.77 13.06
C ASP A 584 -11.38 24.46 13.30
N PHE A 585 -11.53 24.04 14.55
CA PHE A 585 -12.35 22.88 14.92
C PHE A 585 -13.83 23.12 14.62
N GLN A 586 -14.39 24.27 15.01
CA GLN A 586 -15.79 24.57 14.76
C GLN A 586 -16.08 24.59 13.24
N GLN A 587 -15.21 25.21 12.45
CA GLN A 587 -15.33 25.27 11.01
C GLN A 587 -15.27 23.88 10.36
N GLU A 588 -14.31 23.04 10.76
CA GLU A 588 -14.16 21.69 10.22
C GLU A 588 -15.31 20.77 10.63
N HIS A 589 -15.80 20.92 11.88
CA HIS A 589 -16.95 20.15 12.37
C HIS A 589 -18.24 20.53 11.61
N GLN A 590 -18.48 21.86 11.40
CA GLN A 590 -19.57 22.36 10.55
C GLN A 590 -19.49 21.82 9.13
N ARG A 591 -18.29 21.83 8.55
CA ARG A 591 -18.07 21.36 7.18
C ARG A 591 -18.35 19.86 7.03
N ARG A 592 -17.93 19.06 8.03
CA ARG A 592 -17.98 17.59 7.96
C ARG A 592 -19.32 17.01 8.38
N TYR A 593 -19.94 17.60 9.39
CA TYR A 593 -21.15 17.08 10.02
C TYR A 593 -22.39 17.97 9.86
N GLY A 594 -22.23 19.18 9.28
CA GLY A 594 -23.34 20.10 9.08
C GLY A 594 -23.72 20.92 10.30
N TYR A 595 -23.01 20.81 11.41
CA TYR A 595 -23.27 21.57 12.63
C TYR A 595 -22.00 21.91 13.41
N ALA A 596 -22.07 22.95 14.25
CA ALA A 596 -21.06 23.35 15.22
C ALA A 596 -21.71 23.87 16.50
N HIS A 597 -21.01 23.70 17.63
CA HIS A 597 -21.47 24.14 18.95
C HIS A 597 -20.40 24.96 19.67
N PRO A 598 -20.22 26.26 19.34
CA PRO A 598 -19.14 27.09 19.90
C PRO A 598 -19.14 27.20 21.43
N ALA A 599 -20.32 27.10 22.09
CA ALA A 599 -20.46 27.19 23.52
C ALA A 599 -20.15 25.87 24.27
N ARG A 600 -19.95 24.76 23.54
CA ARG A 600 -19.70 23.46 24.16
C ARG A 600 -18.20 23.27 24.43
N ASP A 601 -17.89 22.72 25.61
CA ASP A 601 -16.51 22.33 25.95
C ASP A 601 -15.95 21.34 24.93
N VAL A 602 -14.68 21.49 24.63
CA VAL A 602 -13.93 20.55 23.81
C VAL A 602 -12.94 19.76 24.65
N GLU A 603 -12.50 18.64 24.13
CA GLU A 603 -11.46 17.80 24.70
C GLU A 603 -10.35 17.61 23.68
N LEU A 604 -9.14 18.03 24.05
CA LEU A 604 -7.91 17.73 23.31
C LEU A 604 -7.49 16.32 23.72
N VAL A 605 -7.51 15.39 22.79
CA VAL A 605 -7.39 13.96 23.09
C VAL A 605 -5.94 13.51 22.93
N THR A 606 -5.40 13.64 21.72
CA THR A 606 -4.05 13.17 21.37
C THR A 606 -3.29 14.25 20.65
N LEU A 607 -2.05 14.51 21.06
CA LEU A 607 -1.08 15.32 20.31
C LEU A 607 -0.35 14.42 19.32
N ARG A 608 -0.18 14.92 18.10
CA ARG A 608 0.52 14.21 17.04
C ARG A 608 1.67 15.06 16.50
N LEU A 609 2.84 14.44 16.37
CA LEU A 609 4.01 15.07 15.76
C LEU A 609 4.50 14.20 14.61
N ARG A 610 4.42 14.71 13.39
CA ARG A 610 5.07 14.10 12.23
C ARG A 610 6.40 14.78 11.98
N ALA A 611 7.46 13.98 11.99
CA ALA A 611 8.83 14.41 11.70
C ALA A 611 9.22 13.87 10.33
N THR A 612 9.55 14.77 9.39
CA THR A 612 9.87 14.46 8.00
C THR A 612 11.25 14.93 7.63
N LEU A 613 12.10 14.04 7.15
CA LEU A 613 13.37 14.37 6.51
C LEU A 613 13.21 14.20 5.00
N PRO A 614 13.22 15.31 4.22
CA PRO A 614 12.99 15.26 2.79
C PRO A 614 14.07 14.48 2.06
N THR A 615 13.65 13.64 1.10
CA THR A 615 14.56 13.02 0.15
C THR A 615 15.00 14.02 -0.92
N LYS A 616 16.21 13.83 -1.47
CA LYS A 616 16.72 14.65 -2.59
C LYS A 616 16.13 14.23 -3.94
N THR A 617 15.50 13.07 -4.03
CA THR A 617 14.99 12.50 -5.28
C THR A 617 13.59 13.05 -5.57
N ARG A 618 13.41 13.78 -6.68
CA ARG A 618 12.12 14.35 -7.09
C ARG A 618 11.74 13.90 -8.50
N VAL A 619 10.47 13.56 -8.72
CA VAL A 619 9.96 13.09 -10.03
C VAL A 619 10.22 14.12 -11.14
N GLY A 620 10.04 15.41 -10.87
CA GLY A 620 10.22 16.49 -11.88
C GLY A 620 11.69 16.74 -12.31
N GLU A 621 12.66 16.22 -11.55
CA GLU A 621 14.10 16.35 -11.83
C GLU A 621 14.66 15.10 -12.52
N MET A 622 13.87 14.04 -12.64
CA MET A 622 14.29 12.81 -13.30
C MET A 622 14.24 12.99 -14.81
N GLY A 623 15.38 12.76 -15.46
CA GLY A 623 15.50 12.78 -16.92
C GLY A 623 14.73 11.64 -17.59
N HIS A 624 14.92 11.48 -18.87
CA HIS A 624 14.22 10.51 -19.74
C HIS A 624 13.96 9.15 -19.09
N VAL A 625 12.69 8.72 -19.04
CA VAL A 625 12.30 7.36 -18.70
C VAL A 625 12.77 6.43 -19.83
N GLY A 626 13.73 5.58 -19.57
CA GLY A 626 14.09 4.49 -20.46
C GLY A 626 13.48 3.19 -19.93
N THR A 627 12.59 2.58 -20.69
CA THR A 627 12.22 1.19 -20.43
C THR A 627 13.46 0.34 -20.66
N GLY A 628 13.90 -0.33 -19.58
CA GLY A 628 15.07 -1.21 -19.63
C GLY A 628 14.71 -2.56 -20.24
N THR A 629 14.41 -2.60 -21.52
CA THR A 629 14.69 -3.81 -22.27
C THR A 629 16.18 -3.81 -22.54
N LEU A 630 16.92 -4.79 -22.03
CA LEU A 630 18.27 -5.14 -22.42
C LEU A 630 18.35 -5.63 -23.89
N ALA A 631 17.26 -5.59 -24.62
CA ALA A 631 17.18 -5.78 -26.05
C ALA A 631 17.04 -4.43 -26.74
N ARG A 632 18.07 -3.99 -27.46
CA ARG A 632 17.92 -2.99 -28.51
C ARG A 632 16.87 -3.54 -29.49
N PRO A 633 15.74 -2.86 -29.74
CA PRO A 633 14.98 -3.14 -30.96
C PRO A 633 15.94 -2.81 -32.11
N GLY A 634 16.22 -3.79 -32.97
CA GLY A 634 16.94 -3.53 -34.21
C GLY A 634 16.30 -2.30 -34.85
N ARG A 635 17.10 -1.34 -35.28
CA ARG A 635 16.67 -0.19 -36.08
C ARG A 635 16.05 -0.74 -37.38
N ALA A 636 14.80 -1.16 -37.34
CA ALA A 636 14.00 -1.23 -38.52
C ALA A 636 13.84 0.22 -39.00
N LYS A 637 14.35 0.56 -40.16
CA LYS A 637 14.10 1.83 -40.85
C LYS A 637 12.59 1.99 -40.90
N LEU A 638 12.01 2.95 -40.14
CA LEU A 638 10.64 3.38 -40.27
C LEU A 638 10.50 4.09 -41.62
N GLY A 639 10.20 3.31 -42.64
CA GLY A 639 9.44 3.82 -43.79
C GLY A 639 8.07 4.25 -43.29
N SER A 640 7.41 5.16 -43.97
CA SER A 640 6.08 5.72 -43.69
C SER A 640 4.98 4.62 -43.64
N LEU A 641 4.97 3.81 -42.59
CA LEU A 641 3.94 2.82 -42.35
C LEU A 641 2.76 3.49 -41.65
N SER A 642 1.59 3.36 -42.22
CA SER A 642 0.31 3.73 -41.60
C SER A 642 0.24 3.19 -40.18
N MET A 643 -0.22 4.02 -39.21
CA MET A 643 -0.40 3.63 -37.81
C MET A 643 -1.16 2.30 -37.71
N PRO A 644 -0.65 1.31 -36.96
CA PRO A 644 -1.36 0.05 -36.79
C PRO A 644 -2.71 0.31 -36.12
N LYS A 645 -3.76 -0.28 -36.66
CA LYS A 645 -5.12 -0.22 -36.13
C LYS A 645 -5.60 -1.61 -35.78
N ALA A 646 -6.36 -1.75 -34.70
CA ALA A 646 -7.05 -2.98 -34.34
C ALA A 646 -8.55 -2.72 -34.11
N PRO A 647 -9.42 -3.73 -34.35
CA PRO A 647 -10.82 -3.63 -34.01
C PRO A 647 -10.99 -3.76 -32.48
N VAL A 648 -11.56 -2.71 -31.86
CA VAL A 648 -11.85 -2.65 -30.43
C VAL A 648 -13.33 -2.39 -30.22
N LEU A 649 -13.94 -3.07 -29.27
CA LEU A 649 -15.35 -2.90 -28.94
C LEU A 649 -15.53 -1.72 -27.95
N PHE A 650 -16.26 -0.69 -28.37
CA PHE A 650 -16.75 0.42 -27.56
C PHE A 650 -18.28 0.46 -27.68
N ASP A 651 -19.00 0.40 -26.57
CA ASP A 651 -20.47 0.48 -26.48
C ASP A 651 -21.20 -0.38 -27.53
N GLY A 652 -20.75 -1.63 -27.69
CA GLY A 652 -21.30 -2.60 -28.63
C GLY A 652 -20.88 -2.42 -30.10
N LYS A 653 -20.10 -1.39 -30.43
CA LYS A 653 -19.62 -1.11 -31.80
C LYS A 653 -18.13 -1.45 -31.94
N LYS A 654 -17.75 -2.19 -32.96
CA LYS A 654 -16.33 -2.44 -33.32
C LYS A 654 -15.80 -1.24 -34.09
N LEU A 655 -14.80 -0.57 -33.52
CA LEU A 655 -14.15 0.61 -34.12
C LEU A 655 -12.70 0.30 -34.47
N ALA A 656 -12.25 0.78 -35.64
CA ALA A 656 -10.84 0.73 -36.04
C ALA A 656 -10.04 1.71 -35.15
N THR A 657 -9.33 1.17 -34.16
CA THR A 657 -8.68 1.91 -33.09
C THR A 657 -7.18 2.00 -33.31
N ALA A 658 -6.61 3.19 -33.26
CA ALA A 658 -5.18 3.42 -33.40
C ALA A 658 -4.40 2.84 -32.21
N ILE A 659 -3.27 2.18 -32.47
CA ILE A 659 -2.41 1.63 -31.44
C ILE A 659 -1.08 2.39 -31.41
N TYR A 660 -0.80 3.04 -30.28
CA TYR A 660 0.42 3.78 -30.06
C TYR A 660 1.30 3.03 -29.03
N SER A 661 2.62 3.01 -29.28
CA SER A 661 3.57 2.86 -28.17
C SER A 661 3.73 4.21 -27.49
N ARG A 662 3.67 4.25 -26.16
CA ARG A 662 3.82 5.50 -25.40
C ARG A 662 5.10 6.27 -25.79
N ASP A 663 6.20 5.57 -26.03
CA ASP A 663 7.49 6.17 -26.40
C ASP A 663 7.46 6.90 -27.76
N THR A 664 6.49 6.59 -28.62
CA THR A 664 6.33 7.25 -29.93
C THR A 664 5.51 8.54 -29.87
N LEU A 665 4.84 8.79 -28.75
CA LEU A 665 4.05 10.00 -28.55
C LEU A 665 4.96 11.21 -28.26
N LYS A 666 4.75 12.29 -29.01
CA LYS A 666 5.54 13.52 -28.85
C LYS A 666 4.95 14.38 -27.72
N PRO A 667 5.78 14.84 -26.76
CA PRO A 667 5.32 15.77 -25.71
C PRO A 667 4.69 17.02 -26.32
N GLY A 668 3.62 17.52 -25.70
CA GLY A 668 2.87 18.70 -26.12
C GLY A 668 1.94 18.50 -27.31
N LYS A 669 2.13 17.47 -28.15
CA LYS A 669 1.24 17.17 -29.27
C LYS A 669 -0.10 16.61 -28.75
N ALA A 670 -1.19 17.14 -29.28
CA ALA A 670 -2.54 16.62 -29.02
C ALA A 670 -2.88 15.46 -29.98
N TYR A 671 -3.54 14.45 -29.44
CA TYR A 671 -4.05 13.28 -30.16
C TYR A 671 -5.52 13.06 -29.81
N SER A 672 -6.23 12.29 -30.63
CA SER A 672 -7.65 11.98 -30.41
C SER A 672 -7.89 10.46 -30.38
N GLY A 673 -8.84 10.02 -29.54
CA GLY A 673 -9.36 8.65 -29.56
C GLY A 673 -10.30 8.39 -30.76
N PRO A 674 -10.63 7.12 -31.05
CA PRO A 674 -10.29 5.96 -30.20
C PRO A 674 -8.82 5.55 -30.34
N ALA A 675 -8.18 5.26 -29.23
CA ALA A 675 -6.78 4.83 -29.20
C ALA A 675 -6.47 3.84 -28.08
N ILE A 676 -5.48 2.98 -28.32
CA ILE A 676 -4.83 2.16 -27.30
C ILE A 676 -3.38 2.63 -27.17
N ILE A 677 -2.98 2.96 -25.96
CA ILE A 677 -1.59 3.31 -25.65
C ILE A 677 -0.98 2.11 -24.95
N THR A 678 0.00 1.48 -25.59
CA THR A 678 0.74 0.35 -25.02
C THR A 678 2.07 0.82 -24.44
N GLU A 679 2.43 0.30 -23.30
CA GLU A 679 3.72 0.47 -22.64
C GLU A 679 4.15 -0.85 -21.98
N TYR A 680 5.37 -0.91 -21.47
CA TYR A 680 5.94 -2.18 -20.96
C TYR A 680 5.04 -2.84 -19.90
N SER A 681 4.53 -2.08 -18.95
CA SER A 681 3.84 -2.62 -17.76
C SER A 681 2.36 -2.32 -17.68
N ALA A 682 1.78 -1.61 -18.68
CA ALA A 682 0.38 -1.23 -18.66
C ALA A 682 -0.18 -0.95 -20.07
N THR A 683 -1.50 -0.90 -20.15
CA THR A 683 -2.23 -0.49 -21.35
C THR A 683 -3.29 0.53 -20.98
N THR A 684 -3.37 1.63 -21.73
CA THR A 684 -4.40 2.66 -21.56
C THR A 684 -5.36 2.66 -22.74
N VAL A 685 -6.66 2.61 -22.44
CA VAL A 685 -7.74 2.69 -23.45
C VAL A 685 -8.32 4.09 -23.46
N ILE A 686 -8.32 4.72 -24.63
CA ILE A 686 -8.90 6.05 -24.85
C ILE A 686 -10.13 5.88 -25.75
N PRO A 687 -11.35 6.13 -25.24
CA PRO A 687 -12.58 6.04 -26.02
C PRO A 687 -12.67 7.08 -27.15
N PRO A 688 -13.60 6.89 -28.11
CA PRO A 688 -13.94 7.90 -29.11
C PRO A 688 -14.29 9.25 -28.48
N GLY A 689 -13.93 10.34 -29.16
CA GLY A 689 -14.24 11.71 -28.72
C GLY A 689 -13.34 12.30 -27.66
N LYS A 690 -12.51 11.49 -26.96
CA LYS A 690 -11.56 11.97 -25.96
C LYS A 690 -10.28 12.48 -26.63
N ARG A 691 -9.66 13.50 -26.05
CA ARG A 691 -8.36 14.03 -26.46
C ARG A 691 -7.30 13.72 -25.43
N PHE A 692 -6.07 13.51 -25.88
CA PHE A 692 -4.96 13.21 -24.99
C PHE A 692 -3.65 13.83 -25.46
N ARG A 693 -2.72 14.02 -24.55
CA ARG A 693 -1.36 14.50 -24.81
C ARG A 693 -0.38 13.93 -23.78
N ILE A 694 0.90 13.94 -24.12
CA ILE A 694 1.99 13.71 -23.16
C ILE A 694 2.47 15.08 -22.68
N ASP A 695 2.61 15.26 -21.37
CA ASP A 695 3.18 16.46 -20.76
C ASP A 695 4.72 16.44 -20.68
N SER A 696 5.32 17.48 -20.09
CA SER A 696 6.77 17.57 -19.89
C SER A 696 7.32 16.50 -18.93
N GLY A 697 6.51 16.07 -17.94
CA GLY A 697 6.83 14.97 -17.01
C GLY A 697 6.60 13.59 -17.62
N ARG A 698 6.26 13.54 -18.92
CA ARG A 698 5.91 12.33 -19.67
C ARG A 698 4.67 11.60 -19.15
N ASN A 699 3.84 12.26 -18.38
CA ASN A 699 2.55 11.75 -17.99
C ASN A 699 1.54 11.87 -19.14
N LEU A 700 0.69 10.87 -19.30
CA LEU A 700 -0.41 10.92 -20.27
C LEU A 700 -1.58 11.64 -19.63
N ILE A 701 -1.95 12.79 -20.17
CA ILE A 701 -3.07 13.61 -19.73
C ILE A 701 -4.21 13.42 -20.71
N ILE A 702 -5.37 12.96 -20.24
CA ILE A 702 -6.56 12.70 -21.04
C ILE A 702 -7.66 13.65 -20.60
N ALA A 703 -8.17 14.47 -21.52
CA ALA A 703 -9.35 15.28 -21.30
C ALA A 703 -10.59 14.40 -21.52
N VAL A 704 -11.40 14.29 -20.49
CA VAL A 704 -12.61 13.45 -20.48
C VAL A 704 -13.83 14.26 -20.93
N ARG A 705 -13.81 15.58 -20.68
CA ARG A 705 -14.82 16.56 -21.11
C ARG A 705 -14.21 17.69 -21.88
#